data_5b340b1fdce84c8f15b7f88440e7bcc9
#
_entry.id   5b340b1fdce84c8f15b7f88440e7bcc9
#
_cell.length_a   1.000
_cell.length_b   1.000
_cell.length_c   1.000
_cell.angle_alpha   90.00
_cell.angle_beta   90.00
_cell.angle_gamma   90.00
#
_symmetry.space_group_name_H-M   'P 1'
#
loop_
_entity.id
_entity.type
_entity.pdbx_description
1 polymer ?
#
loop_
_entity_poly.entity_id
_entity_poly.type
_entity_poly.pdbx_seq_one_letter_code
_entity_poly.pdbx_strand_id
1 'polypeptide(L)'
;MRATGGVHKRSILASTGLAVILVAMTSQAFAQEQKASEEEAGVALKTITIRRATDAQAPTSVAAPVGRVDREEINRFGGAKLDDVLRGTAGVFTLQNASNPGVAVNIRGFEGSGRVNMMIDGVPQNYRNTAHDAQGYAYIDPNLLSEIDVARGAVTTEGGTGLAGSVNFRTLCVDDVILDGKDKGVLGRASWGSNGTGFSEMLAGAARVNSIGIVAAISRHDSNDYKNGDGVTVEKTGEELTSGLFKAEFGLGEDQKLTLGGVLYNNHYGTYANGYRPGTYTIYDMFLQNRTFFAQYNYNPSDNDLIGLDVNLYHNSTLQNWEDGNGSFVGRQVSTETTGMTASNTSRFTFGEVAVAWKNGFEINRDTAGGTQTGVNPTDATSNRGAVFSEATWNYQALQVVTGLRYDYFKLESEDSSISNSDGEFSPKVTVAYNLTDWLQPYITYAHSMRSPSLQETFLGGVAHAGTGMMHGNPNLRPEKQRGWEFGINIARDGILTAEDGLRLKANYYTMRVEDYITAASDYSQFINVDGTSTVKGFELDARYDAGFAFGGIAYTHSTSELPEQTAGMGANQYLPEDVVTVTAGARFFERKLESGLRVQHVSSGKTLDGDNSDPYTLVDVFAKYKFTDTVDLSLQVLNITDKEYTPALSTYGSGRGRTFLVSTQFQF
;
A
#
# COMPACT_ATOMS: atom_id res chain seq x y z
N MET A 1 -57.97 15.92 -7.19
CA MET A 1 -58.04 15.02 -6.01
C MET A 1 -56.66 14.86 -5.46
N ARG A 2 -56.49 15.17 -4.20
CA ARG A 2 -55.23 15.25 -3.47
C ARG A 2 -54.65 13.85 -3.24
N ALA A 3 -53.35 13.66 -3.45
CA ALA A 3 -52.59 12.57 -2.85
C ALA A 3 -51.32 13.18 -2.21
N THR A 4 -51.26 13.03 -0.91
CA THR A 4 -50.27 13.55 0.00
C THR A 4 -49.05 12.64 0.00
N GLY A 5 -47.89 13.21 -0.29
CA GLY A 5 -46.60 12.57 -0.10
C GLY A 5 -46.21 12.61 1.39
N GLY A 6 -45.97 11.45 1.96
CA GLY A 6 -45.42 11.32 3.32
C GLY A 6 -43.91 11.41 3.29
N VAL A 7 -43.39 12.48 3.86
CA VAL A 7 -41.97 12.64 4.17
C VAL A 7 -41.69 11.83 5.43
N HIS A 8 -41.00 10.71 5.31
CA HIS A 8 -40.41 10.01 6.46
C HIS A 8 -39.18 10.77 6.97
N LYS A 9 -39.41 11.60 7.98
CA LYS A 9 -38.36 12.06 8.86
C LYS A 9 -37.82 10.86 9.63
N ARG A 10 -36.67 10.32 9.27
CA ARG A 10 -35.90 9.47 10.17
C ARG A 10 -35.29 10.35 11.25
N SER A 11 -35.78 10.17 12.46
CA SER A 11 -35.24 10.78 13.67
C SER A 11 -33.83 10.25 13.92
N ILE A 12 -32.87 11.17 13.99
CA ILE A 12 -31.53 10.92 14.49
C ILE A 12 -31.66 10.64 15.99
N LEU A 13 -31.67 9.38 16.37
CA LEU A 13 -31.37 8.96 17.73
C LEU A 13 -29.89 8.61 17.74
N ALA A 14 -29.10 9.56 18.23
CA ALA A 14 -27.72 9.33 18.63
C ALA A 14 -27.70 8.32 19.77
N SER A 15 -27.55 7.04 19.46
CA SER A 15 -27.24 6.01 20.45
C SER A 15 -25.72 5.94 20.60
N THR A 16 -25.17 6.77 21.45
CA THR A 16 -23.86 6.58 22.08
C THR A 16 -23.92 5.31 22.93
N GLY A 17 -23.65 4.19 22.32
CA GLY A 17 -23.52 2.89 22.96
C GLY A 17 -22.11 2.37 22.78
N LEU A 18 -21.12 3.05 23.42
CA LEU A 18 -19.78 2.50 23.59
C LEU A 18 -19.88 1.36 24.61
N ALA A 19 -20.08 0.13 24.15
CA ALA A 19 -19.97 -1.05 25.00
C ALA A 19 -18.48 -1.27 25.33
N VAL A 20 -18.03 -0.66 26.41
CA VAL A 20 -16.74 -0.97 27.05
C VAL A 20 -16.89 -2.38 27.64
N ILE A 21 -16.32 -3.38 26.98
CA ILE A 21 -16.10 -4.69 27.60
C ILE A 21 -14.92 -4.53 28.55
N LEU A 22 -15.24 -4.18 29.78
CA LEU A 22 -14.30 -4.19 30.92
C LEU A 22 -14.22 -5.62 31.41
N VAL A 23 -13.20 -6.38 30.98
CA VAL A 23 -12.84 -7.64 31.64
C VAL A 23 -12.07 -7.28 32.91
N ALA A 24 -12.76 -7.26 34.02
CA ALA A 24 -12.15 -7.15 35.34
C ALA A 24 -11.48 -8.49 35.68
N MET A 25 -10.15 -8.56 35.54
CA MET A 25 -9.38 -9.62 36.20
C MET A 25 -8.82 -9.07 37.52
N THR A 26 -9.32 -9.63 38.60
CA THR A 26 -8.81 -9.41 39.95
C THR A 26 -7.41 -10.02 40.07
N SER A 27 -6.43 -9.16 40.33
CA SER A 27 -5.06 -9.53 40.64
C SER A 27 -4.90 -9.92 42.10
N GLN A 28 -4.33 -11.11 42.36
CA GLN A 28 -3.58 -11.33 43.56
C GLN A 28 -2.09 -11.34 43.25
N ALA A 29 -1.39 -10.40 43.88
CA ALA A 29 0.04 -10.23 43.79
C ALA A 29 0.77 -11.30 44.64
N PHE A 30 1.82 -11.90 44.07
CA PHE A 30 2.94 -12.38 44.84
C PHE A 30 4.22 -11.82 44.22
N ALA A 31 4.87 -10.96 45.05
CA ALA A 31 6.20 -10.47 44.79
C ALA A 31 7.24 -11.55 45.13
N GLN A 32 8.20 -11.74 44.26
CA GLN A 32 9.52 -12.29 44.65
C GLN A 32 10.61 -11.61 43.83
N GLU A 33 11.44 -10.85 44.54
CA GLU A 33 12.71 -10.29 44.03
C GLU A 33 13.68 -11.41 43.69
N GLN A 34 14.36 -11.31 42.53
CA GLN A 34 15.67 -11.90 42.37
C GLN A 34 16.62 -11.01 41.61
N LYS A 35 17.78 -10.83 42.22
CA LYS A 35 18.89 -9.93 41.88
C LYS A 35 19.50 -10.24 40.51
N ALA A 36 19.91 -9.16 39.86
CA ALA A 36 20.81 -9.15 38.72
C ALA A 36 22.22 -9.60 39.08
N SER A 37 22.85 -10.38 38.25
CA SER A 37 24.30 -10.48 38.19
C SER A 37 24.75 -10.07 36.77
N GLU A 38 25.64 -9.06 36.72
CA GLU A 38 26.41 -8.68 35.57
C GLU A 38 27.42 -9.77 35.21
N GLU A 39 27.51 -10.13 33.91
CA GLU A 39 28.77 -10.64 33.34
C GLU A 39 28.82 -10.46 31.81
N GLU A 40 29.81 -9.74 31.44
CA GLU A 40 30.70 -9.67 30.26
C GLU A 40 30.16 -9.74 28.82
N ALA A 41 30.57 -8.71 28.10
CA ALA A 41 30.37 -8.45 26.70
C ALA A 41 31.11 -9.43 25.77
N GLY A 42 30.40 -10.24 25.08
CA GLY A 42 30.78 -10.83 23.80
C GLY A 42 30.15 -10.04 22.66
N VAL A 43 30.95 -9.63 21.67
CA VAL A 43 30.44 -8.97 20.45
C VAL A 43 29.63 -10.00 19.64
N ALA A 44 28.37 -10.16 19.97
CA ALA A 44 27.41 -10.89 19.16
C ALA A 44 26.99 -9.95 18.01
N LEU A 45 27.30 -10.33 16.79
CA LEU A 45 26.71 -9.74 15.59
C LEU A 45 25.17 -9.83 15.74
N LYS A 46 24.55 -8.69 16.00
CA LYS A 46 23.09 -8.62 16.19
C LYS A 46 22.41 -9.19 14.94
N THR A 47 21.73 -10.29 15.12
CA THR A 47 20.75 -10.83 14.18
C THR A 47 19.87 -9.71 13.70
N ILE A 48 19.84 -9.47 12.38
CA ILE A 48 18.85 -8.57 11.76
C ILE A 48 17.51 -9.32 11.79
N THR A 49 16.95 -9.39 12.98
CA THR A 49 15.50 -9.61 13.09
C THR A 49 14.90 -8.36 12.49
N ILE A 50 13.91 -8.49 11.61
CA ILE A 50 13.02 -7.37 11.22
C ILE A 50 12.19 -7.05 12.47
N ARG A 51 12.86 -6.58 13.50
CA ARG A 51 12.28 -5.84 14.60
C ARG A 51 12.15 -4.43 14.08
N ARG A 52 10.98 -3.83 14.31
CA ARG A 52 10.71 -2.41 14.26
C ARG A 52 12.01 -1.62 14.08
N ALA A 53 12.39 -1.34 12.83
CA ALA A 53 13.42 -0.35 12.61
C ALA A 53 12.76 0.99 12.90
N THR A 54 12.88 1.44 14.15
CA THR A 54 12.67 2.85 14.53
C THR A 54 13.71 3.76 13.84
N ASP A 55 14.54 3.19 12.99
CA ASP A 55 15.57 3.89 12.25
C ASP A 55 15.10 4.26 10.86
N ALA A 56 15.01 5.55 10.59
CA ALA A 56 14.96 6.13 9.24
C ALA A 56 16.13 5.66 8.32
N GLN A 57 17.00 4.81 8.80
CA GLN A 57 18.15 4.24 8.10
C GLN A 57 17.80 2.98 7.28
N ALA A 58 16.77 2.22 7.63
CA ALA A 58 16.50 0.92 7.02
C ALA A 58 16.41 0.94 5.48
N PRO A 59 15.74 1.91 4.81
CA PRO A 59 15.74 1.98 3.35
C PRO A 59 17.12 2.22 2.73
N THR A 60 17.96 3.06 3.35
CA THR A 60 19.30 3.42 2.81
C THR A 60 20.35 2.35 3.06
N SER A 61 20.08 1.34 3.87
CA SER A 61 20.99 0.20 4.08
C SER A 61 20.80 -0.93 3.05
N VAL A 62 19.81 -0.82 2.17
CA VAL A 62 19.49 -1.84 1.16
C VAL A 62 19.88 -1.35 -0.22
N ALA A 63 20.68 -2.13 -0.94
CA ALA A 63 21.08 -1.85 -2.33
C ALA A 63 19.95 -2.17 -3.32
N ALA A 64 18.81 -1.51 -3.13
CA ALA A 64 17.60 -1.61 -3.96
C ALA A 64 16.75 -0.35 -3.77
N PRO A 65 15.89 0.02 -4.73
CA PRO A 65 15.02 1.19 -4.63
C PRO A 65 13.80 0.92 -3.73
N VAL A 66 14.05 0.78 -2.42
CA VAL A 66 13.01 0.59 -1.40
C VAL A 66 12.74 1.90 -0.67
N GLY A 67 11.51 2.09 -0.21
CA GLY A 67 11.06 3.21 0.60
C GLY A 67 10.20 2.74 1.76
N ARG A 68 10.04 3.59 2.75
CA ARG A 68 9.15 3.39 3.90
C ARG A 68 8.49 4.69 4.26
N VAL A 69 7.18 4.62 4.52
CA VAL A 69 6.41 5.68 5.15
C VAL A 69 6.09 5.22 6.57
N ASP A 70 6.55 5.96 7.55
CA ASP A 70 6.36 5.64 8.96
C ASP A 70 5.03 6.16 9.51
N ARG A 71 4.70 5.76 10.74
CA ARG A 71 3.48 6.17 11.43
C ARG A 71 3.39 7.68 11.63
N GLU A 72 4.51 8.37 11.81
CA GLU A 72 4.52 9.81 11.99
C GLU A 72 4.09 10.53 10.70
N GLU A 73 4.59 10.09 9.56
CA GLU A 73 4.21 10.63 8.24
C GLU A 73 2.75 10.29 7.89
N ILE A 74 2.29 9.07 8.22
CA ILE A 74 0.87 8.69 8.10
C ILE A 74 -0.01 9.62 8.95
N ASN A 75 0.35 9.87 10.20
CA ASN A 75 -0.39 10.79 11.07
C ASN A 75 -0.33 12.25 10.60
N ARG A 76 0.80 12.64 9.97
CA ARG A 76 1.00 14.01 9.48
C ARG A 76 0.16 14.30 8.24
N PHE A 77 -0.07 13.34 7.34
CA PHE A 77 -0.72 13.57 6.06
C PHE A 77 -1.93 12.69 5.77
N GLY A 78 -2.16 11.62 6.52
CA GLY A 78 -3.21 10.62 6.26
C GLY A 78 -4.61 10.98 6.76
N GLY A 79 -4.83 12.20 7.20
CA GLY A 79 -6.11 12.59 7.82
C GLY A 79 -7.29 12.69 6.84
N ALA A 80 -7.04 12.85 5.55
CA ALA A 80 -8.09 12.95 4.53
C ALA A 80 -8.20 11.67 3.70
N LYS A 81 -7.08 11.22 3.13
CA LYS A 81 -6.99 9.98 2.32
C LYS A 81 -5.58 9.41 2.38
N LEU A 82 -5.45 8.11 2.10
CA LEU A 82 -4.16 7.43 2.03
C LEU A 82 -3.29 7.93 0.86
N ASP A 83 -3.93 8.41 -0.21
CA ASP A 83 -3.24 9.07 -1.33
C ASP A 83 -2.36 10.23 -0.87
N ASP A 84 -2.82 11.01 0.10
CA ASP A 84 -2.09 12.17 0.64
C ASP A 84 -0.80 11.79 1.36
N VAL A 85 -0.73 10.57 1.90
CA VAL A 85 0.46 9.99 2.52
C VAL A 85 1.49 9.62 1.45
N LEU A 86 1.06 8.88 0.42
CA LEU A 86 1.95 8.35 -0.61
C LEU A 86 2.53 9.41 -1.54
N ARG A 87 1.92 10.61 -1.62
CA ARG A 87 2.45 11.75 -2.39
C ARG A 87 3.88 12.17 -2.02
N GLY A 88 4.37 11.79 -0.84
CA GLY A 88 5.73 12.08 -0.38
C GLY A 88 6.78 11.06 -0.79
N THR A 89 6.44 10.04 -1.58
CA THR A 89 7.34 8.92 -1.91
C THR A 89 7.74 8.98 -3.39
N ALA A 90 9.02 9.08 -3.69
CA ALA A 90 9.52 9.12 -5.06
C ALA A 90 9.18 7.83 -5.82
N GLY A 91 8.78 7.94 -7.09
CA GLY A 91 8.41 6.80 -7.95
C GLY A 91 7.09 6.14 -7.62
N VAL A 92 6.33 6.68 -6.66
CA VAL A 92 5.02 6.17 -6.25
C VAL A 92 3.95 7.20 -6.53
N PHE A 93 2.90 6.76 -7.17
CA PHE A 93 1.70 7.55 -7.46
C PHE A 93 0.48 6.78 -7.02
N THR A 94 -0.65 7.46 -6.94
CA THR A 94 -1.94 6.83 -6.72
C THR A 94 -2.92 7.26 -7.79
N LEU A 95 -3.73 6.32 -8.25
CA LEU A 95 -4.90 6.66 -9.05
C LEU A 95 -5.92 7.30 -8.11
N GLN A 96 -6.18 8.58 -8.31
CA GLN A 96 -7.20 9.28 -7.53
C GLN A 96 -8.57 9.11 -8.19
N ASN A 97 -9.34 8.18 -7.67
CA ASN A 97 -10.76 8.08 -7.99
C ASN A 97 -11.57 8.72 -6.86
N ALA A 98 -12.26 9.81 -7.19
CA ALA A 98 -13.04 10.55 -6.19
C ALA A 98 -14.19 9.72 -5.59
N SER A 99 -14.72 8.74 -6.32
CA SER A 99 -15.83 7.89 -5.92
C SER A 99 -15.43 6.43 -5.65
N ASN A 100 -14.16 6.18 -5.32
CA ASN A 100 -13.70 4.87 -4.84
C ASN A 100 -12.86 5.05 -3.57
N PRO A 101 -13.21 4.38 -2.45
CA PRO A 101 -12.51 4.54 -1.19
C PRO A 101 -11.17 3.81 -1.10
N GLY A 102 -10.86 2.95 -2.04
CA GLY A 102 -9.61 2.18 -2.07
C GLY A 102 -8.42 3.00 -2.56
N VAL A 103 -7.22 2.52 -2.25
CA VAL A 103 -5.97 3.04 -2.81
C VAL A 103 -5.51 2.15 -3.96
N ALA A 104 -5.30 2.74 -5.13
CA ALA A 104 -4.67 2.08 -6.27
C ALA A 104 -3.28 2.65 -6.47
N VAL A 105 -2.26 1.86 -6.13
CA VAL A 105 -0.87 2.29 -6.21
C VAL A 105 -0.34 2.07 -7.62
N ASN A 106 0.34 3.10 -8.14
CA ASN A 106 1.08 3.07 -9.39
C ASN A 106 2.57 3.25 -9.09
N ILE A 107 3.40 2.35 -9.59
CA ILE A 107 4.86 2.44 -9.50
C ILE A 107 5.41 2.53 -10.92
N ARG A 108 6.13 3.62 -11.23
CA ARG A 108 6.81 3.82 -12.51
C ARG A 108 5.90 3.71 -13.75
N GLY A 109 4.63 4.11 -13.63
CA GLY A 109 3.66 3.98 -14.71
C GLY A 109 2.89 2.65 -14.73
N PHE A 110 3.18 1.73 -13.84
CA PHE A 110 2.47 0.46 -13.72
C PHE A 110 1.54 0.51 -12.52
N GLU A 111 0.29 0.26 -12.76
CA GLU A 111 -0.76 0.28 -11.76
C GLU A 111 -1.23 -1.15 -11.44
N GLY A 112 -2.14 -1.29 -10.48
CA GLY A 112 -2.71 -2.53 -9.98
C GLY A 112 -2.95 -3.63 -11.00
N SER A 113 -3.80 -4.59 -10.71
CA SER A 113 -4.02 -5.80 -11.52
C SER A 113 -2.81 -6.73 -11.58
N GLY A 114 -2.00 -6.73 -10.52
CA GLY A 114 -0.80 -7.53 -10.40
C GLY A 114 0.46 -6.91 -11.02
N ARG A 115 0.40 -5.70 -11.63
CA ARG A 115 1.62 -4.99 -12.05
C ARG A 115 2.35 -4.39 -10.86
N VAL A 116 1.60 -3.88 -9.89
CA VAL A 116 2.07 -3.58 -8.54
C VAL A 116 1.39 -4.55 -7.59
N ASN A 117 2.16 -5.33 -6.83
CA ASN A 117 1.60 -6.24 -5.84
C ASN A 117 1.30 -5.46 -4.55
N MET A 118 0.01 -5.26 -4.24
CA MET A 118 -0.43 -4.61 -3.01
C MET A 118 -0.77 -5.65 -1.95
N MET A 119 -0.30 -5.44 -0.73
CA MET A 119 -0.47 -6.37 0.39
C MET A 119 -0.91 -5.62 1.65
N ILE A 120 -1.69 -6.29 2.51
CA ILE A 120 -1.97 -5.87 3.89
C ILE A 120 -1.36 -6.94 4.81
N ASP A 121 -0.40 -6.56 5.65
CA ASP A 121 0.36 -7.49 6.52
C ASP A 121 0.92 -8.72 5.76
N GLY A 122 1.38 -8.51 4.52
CA GLY A 122 1.89 -9.57 3.64
C GLY A 122 0.83 -10.43 2.96
N VAL A 123 -0.46 -10.07 3.05
CA VAL A 123 -1.57 -10.75 2.37
C VAL A 123 -1.92 -10.02 1.08
N PRO A 124 -1.78 -10.66 -0.11
CA PRO A 124 -2.08 -10.03 -1.38
C PRO A 124 -3.54 -9.57 -1.49
N GLN A 125 -3.73 -8.37 -2.06
CA GLN A 125 -5.02 -7.75 -2.33
C GLN A 125 -5.30 -7.86 -3.84
N ASN A 126 -5.86 -9.01 -4.26
CA ASN A 126 -6.02 -9.36 -5.68
C ASN A 126 -7.35 -8.90 -6.28
N TYR A 127 -8.17 -8.16 -5.51
CA TYR A 127 -9.40 -7.60 -6.03
C TYR A 127 -9.12 -6.57 -7.12
N ARG A 128 -9.82 -6.70 -8.24
CA ARG A 128 -9.82 -5.73 -9.32
C ARG A 128 -11.23 -5.22 -9.52
N ASN A 129 -11.39 -3.90 -9.49
CA ASN A 129 -12.65 -3.28 -9.84
C ASN A 129 -12.99 -3.56 -11.31
N THR A 130 -14.26 -3.54 -11.62
CA THR A 130 -14.80 -3.81 -12.96
C THR A 130 -15.35 -2.53 -13.57
N ALA A 131 -15.63 -2.50 -14.84
CA ALA A 131 -16.06 -1.34 -15.60
C ALA A 131 -14.88 -0.39 -15.96
N HIS A 132 -15.19 0.86 -16.23
CA HIS A 132 -14.24 1.86 -16.73
C HIS A 132 -13.11 2.18 -15.75
N ASP A 133 -13.27 1.81 -14.49
CA ASP A 133 -12.33 1.99 -13.40
C ASP A 133 -11.67 0.65 -12.99
N ALA A 134 -11.34 -0.16 -13.97
CA ALA A 134 -10.85 -1.52 -13.78
C ALA A 134 -9.41 -1.57 -13.24
N GLN A 135 -9.20 -1.04 -12.02
CA GLN A 135 -7.93 -1.01 -11.31
C GLN A 135 -7.90 -2.04 -10.18
N GLY A 136 -6.69 -2.44 -9.76
CA GLY A 136 -6.49 -3.13 -8.50
C GLY A 136 -6.51 -2.12 -7.35
N TYR A 137 -7.29 -2.40 -6.32
CA TYR A 137 -7.40 -1.56 -5.13
C TYR A 137 -7.06 -2.34 -3.87
N ALA A 138 -6.37 -1.69 -2.94
CA ALA A 138 -6.28 -2.13 -1.55
C ALA A 138 -7.25 -1.29 -0.70
N TYR A 139 -8.05 -1.96 0.11
CA TYR A 139 -9.04 -1.33 1.00
C TYR A 139 -8.54 -1.44 2.43
N ILE A 140 -7.97 -0.35 2.93
CA ILE A 140 -7.38 -0.27 4.26
C ILE A 140 -7.60 1.12 4.87
N ASP A 141 -7.94 1.16 6.14
CA ASP A 141 -8.09 2.40 6.92
C ASP A 141 -6.70 2.91 7.36
N PRO A 142 -6.32 4.15 6.99
CA PRO A 142 -5.06 4.76 7.42
C PRO A 142 -4.85 4.80 8.95
N ASN A 143 -5.94 4.87 9.72
CA ASN A 143 -5.86 4.88 11.19
C ASN A 143 -5.31 3.58 11.78
N LEU A 144 -5.49 2.46 11.07
CA LEU A 144 -5.02 1.14 11.50
C LEU A 144 -3.59 0.82 11.05
N LEU A 145 -2.96 1.70 10.26
CA LEU A 145 -1.60 1.47 9.75
C LEU A 145 -0.52 1.85 10.77
N SER A 146 0.55 1.09 10.82
CA SER A 146 1.81 1.43 11.50
C SER A 146 2.85 1.97 10.53
N GLU A 147 2.97 1.37 9.35
CA GLU A 147 3.91 1.78 8.32
C GLU A 147 3.48 1.27 6.93
N ILE A 148 4.08 1.84 5.87
CA ILE A 148 3.90 1.37 4.49
C ILE A 148 5.30 1.11 3.92
N ASP A 149 5.56 -0.15 3.53
CA ASP A 149 6.77 -0.52 2.83
C ASP A 149 6.54 -0.50 1.32
N VAL A 150 7.48 0.07 0.58
CA VAL A 150 7.45 0.15 -0.88
C VAL A 150 8.73 -0.44 -1.45
N ALA A 151 8.61 -1.41 -2.34
CA ALA A 151 9.70 -1.91 -3.16
C ALA A 151 9.40 -1.58 -4.63
N ARG A 152 10.29 -0.86 -5.28
CA ARG A 152 10.19 -0.50 -6.71
C ARG A 152 11.07 -1.41 -7.54
N GLY A 153 10.62 -1.77 -8.75
CA GLY A 153 11.32 -2.73 -9.60
C GLY A 153 11.08 -4.20 -9.23
N ALA A 154 11.86 -5.09 -9.81
CA ALA A 154 11.67 -6.53 -9.65
C ALA A 154 12.02 -7.02 -8.24
N VAL A 155 11.08 -7.75 -7.63
CA VAL A 155 11.24 -8.41 -6.33
C VAL A 155 11.37 -9.92 -6.57
N THR A 156 12.45 -10.54 -6.04
CA THR A 156 12.70 -11.98 -6.23
C THR A 156 12.00 -12.84 -5.17
N THR A 157 11.89 -12.33 -3.95
CA THR A 157 11.40 -13.04 -2.77
C THR A 157 9.87 -12.93 -2.65
N GLU A 158 9.34 -13.03 -1.43
CA GLU A 158 7.91 -12.95 -1.14
C GLU A 158 7.30 -11.65 -1.70
N GLY A 159 6.11 -11.77 -2.28
CA GLY A 159 5.44 -10.65 -2.93
C GLY A 159 6.02 -10.29 -4.30
N GLY A 160 6.87 -11.13 -4.88
CA GLY A 160 7.58 -10.91 -6.14
C GLY A 160 6.75 -11.05 -7.42
N THR A 161 5.44 -11.24 -7.33
CA THR A 161 4.56 -11.40 -8.51
C THR A 161 4.24 -10.09 -9.24
N GLY A 162 4.74 -8.95 -8.76
CA GLY A 162 4.53 -7.63 -9.37
C GLY A 162 5.52 -7.35 -10.49
N LEU A 163 5.05 -6.74 -11.59
CA LEU A 163 5.89 -6.33 -12.72
C LEU A 163 6.84 -5.18 -12.35
N ALA A 164 6.33 -4.21 -11.58
CA ALA A 164 7.04 -2.97 -11.24
C ALA A 164 7.37 -2.82 -9.76
N GLY A 165 6.97 -3.78 -8.94
CA GLY A 165 7.25 -3.76 -7.50
C GLY A 165 6.07 -4.16 -6.62
N SER A 166 6.20 -3.83 -5.33
CA SER A 166 5.19 -4.17 -4.34
C SER A 166 5.03 -3.06 -3.29
N VAL A 167 3.84 -3.02 -2.69
CA VAL A 167 3.53 -2.17 -1.53
C VAL A 167 2.89 -3.02 -0.45
N ASN A 168 3.40 -2.93 0.78
CA ASN A 168 2.83 -3.63 1.92
C ASN A 168 2.37 -2.63 2.99
N PHE A 169 1.08 -2.59 3.22
CA PHE A 169 0.41 -1.81 4.27
C PHE A 169 0.45 -2.60 5.57
N ARG A 170 1.32 -2.21 6.49
CA ARG A 170 1.45 -2.87 7.79
C ARG A 170 0.52 -2.24 8.80
N THR A 171 -0.29 -3.05 9.46
CA THR A 171 -1.22 -2.58 10.47
C THR A 171 -0.59 -2.60 11.87
N LEU A 172 -1.22 -1.88 12.80
CA LEU A 172 -0.77 -1.76 14.19
C LEU A 172 -0.47 -3.13 14.81
N CYS A 173 0.59 -3.19 15.59
CA CYS A 173 0.97 -4.34 16.42
C CYS A 173 0.94 -3.98 17.91
N VAL A 174 1.24 -4.93 18.77
CA VAL A 174 1.23 -4.74 20.23
C VAL A 174 2.18 -3.60 20.65
N ASP A 175 3.37 -3.55 20.02
CA ASP A 175 4.40 -2.54 20.33
C ASP A 175 4.05 -1.13 19.83
N ASP A 176 3.06 -0.98 18.93
CA ASP A 176 2.55 0.33 18.49
C ASP A 176 1.66 0.99 19.53
N VAL A 177 1.07 0.19 20.41
CA VAL A 177 0.06 0.64 21.37
C VAL A 177 0.60 0.67 22.79
N ILE A 178 1.48 -0.26 23.16
CA ILE A 178 2.09 -0.31 24.49
C ILE A 178 3.32 0.59 24.53
N LEU A 179 3.38 1.52 25.48
CA LEU A 179 4.55 2.35 25.75
C LEU A 179 5.70 1.52 26.34
N ASP A 180 6.94 1.95 26.12
CA ASP A 180 8.13 1.30 26.66
C ASP A 180 8.06 1.11 28.17
N GLY A 181 8.36 -0.11 28.63
CA GLY A 181 8.34 -0.50 30.04
C GLY A 181 6.94 -0.73 30.62
N LYS A 182 5.89 -0.77 29.76
CA LYS A 182 4.51 -1.11 30.17
C LYS A 182 4.11 -2.47 29.60
N ASP A 183 3.10 -3.09 30.23
CA ASP A 183 2.49 -4.34 29.78
C ASP A 183 1.10 -4.13 29.17
N LYS A 184 0.57 -2.93 29.23
CA LYS A 184 -0.73 -2.55 28.69
C LYS A 184 -0.66 -1.15 28.10
N GLY A 185 -1.46 -0.93 27.07
CA GLY A 185 -1.55 0.38 26.44
C GLY A 185 -2.90 0.62 25.80
N VAL A 186 -3.21 1.88 25.65
CA VAL A 186 -4.37 2.38 24.89
C VAL A 186 -3.86 3.47 23.97
N LEU A 187 -4.19 3.40 22.70
CA LEU A 187 -3.94 4.42 21.69
C LEU A 187 -5.27 4.88 21.15
N GLY A 188 -5.55 6.17 21.22
CA GLY A 188 -6.75 6.76 20.64
C GLY A 188 -6.43 7.94 19.74
N ARG A 189 -7.23 8.12 18.71
CA ARG A 189 -7.17 9.25 17.80
C ARG A 189 -8.57 9.72 17.47
N ALA A 190 -8.78 11.03 17.49
CA ALA A 190 -9.99 11.67 17.01
C ALA A 190 -9.59 12.81 16.08
N SER A 191 -10.24 12.92 14.94
CA SER A 191 -9.97 13.99 13.96
C SER A 191 -11.26 14.50 13.36
N TRP A 192 -11.25 15.77 13.00
CA TRP A 192 -12.31 16.44 12.27
C TRP A 192 -11.70 17.22 11.11
N GLY A 193 -12.36 17.17 9.95
CA GLY A 193 -11.96 17.93 8.79
C GLY A 193 -13.10 18.71 8.16
N SER A 194 -12.77 19.89 7.65
CA SER A 194 -13.67 20.68 6.82
C SER A 194 -13.78 20.07 5.41
N ASN A 195 -14.50 20.74 4.53
CA ASN A 195 -14.62 20.41 3.11
C ASN A 195 -14.96 18.92 2.87
N GLY A 196 -16.00 18.44 3.53
CA GLY A 196 -16.49 17.07 3.35
C GLY A 196 -15.67 15.98 4.06
N THR A 197 -14.49 16.26 4.62
CA THR A 197 -13.68 15.22 5.30
C THR A 197 -14.40 14.61 6.51
N GLY A 198 -15.16 15.41 7.26
CA GLY A 198 -16.01 14.90 8.34
C GLY A 198 -15.25 14.51 9.60
N PHE A 199 -15.74 13.49 10.29
CA PHE A 199 -15.24 13.04 11.58
C PHE A 199 -14.66 11.62 11.47
N SER A 200 -13.49 11.42 12.08
CA SER A 200 -12.84 10.12 12.15
C SER A 200 -12.33 9.86 13.56
N GLU A 201 -12.56 8.64 14.03
CA GLU A 201 -12.14 8.20 15.36
C GLU A 201 -11.55 6.79 15.31
N MET A 202 -10.53 6.55 16.12
CA MET A 202 -9.92 5.25 16.29
C MET A 202 -9.56 5.02 17.76
N LEU A 203 -9.81 3.81 18.24
CA LEU A 203 -9.40 3.34 19.55
C LEU A 203 -8.73 1.98 19.40
N ALA A 204 -7.50 1.86 19.91
CA ALA A 204 -6.76 0.62 20.02
C ALA A 204 -6.40 0.33 21.47
N GLY A 205 -6.49 -0.93 21.85
CA GLY A 205 -6.02 -1.41 23.15
C GLY A 205 -5.08 -2.60 22.95
N ALA A 206 -4.01 -2.65 23.74
CA ALA A 206 -3.08 -3.79 23.74
C ALA A 206 -2.70 -4.20 25.14
N ALA A 207 -2.38 -5.49 25.27
CA ALA A 207 -1.85 -6.07 26.51
C ALA A 207 -0.83 -7.16 26.20
N ARG A 208 0.18 -7.27 27.04
CA ARG A 208 1.18 -8.34 27.03
C ARG A 208 1.17 -9.02 28.39
N VAL A 209 1.00 -10.34 28.36
CA VAL A 209 1.04 -11.19 29.57
C VAL A 209 1.95 -12.37 29.27
N ASN A 210 3.09 -12.43 29.96
CA ASN A 210 4.15 -13.41 29.68
C ASN A 210 4.57 -13.36 28.19
N SER A 211 4.43 -14.48 27.49
CA SER A 211 4.77 -14.61 26.05
C SER A 211 3.58 -14.34 25.11
N ILE A 212 2.46 -13.82 25.62
CA ILE A 212 1.26 -13.56 24.82
C ILE A 212 1.05 -12.05 24.74
N GLY A 213 1.01 -11.51 23.53
CA GLY A 213 0.62 -10.15 23.24
C GLY A 213 -0.69 -10.11 22.45
N ILE A 214 -1.58 -9.18 22.79
CA ILE A 214 -2.84 -8.99 22.05
C ILE A 214 -3.01 -7.52 21.77
N VAL A 215 -3.43 -7.17 20.56
CA VAL A 215 -3.90 -5.83 20.17
C VAL A 215 -5.23 -5.94 19.45
N ALA A 216 -6.13 -5.04 19.75
CA ALA A 216 -7.38 -4.86 19.01
C ALA A 216 -7.62 -3.37 18.79
N ALA A 217 -8.16 -3.02 17.62
CA ALA A 217 -8.52 -1.65 17.29
C ALA A 217 -9.85 -1.61 16.52
N ILE A 218 -10.57 -0.51 16.70
CA ILE A 218 -11.75 -0.15 15.92
C ILE A 218 -11.59 1.28 15.43
N SER A 219 -12.02 1.55 14.21
CA SER A 219 -12.02 2.88 13.63
C SER A 219 -13.31 3.14 12.87
N ARG A 220 -13.77 4.38 12.89
CA ARG A 220 -14.90 4.88 12.12
C ARG A 220 -14.55 6.20 11.45
N HIS A 221 -14.99 6.37 10.23
CA HIS A 221 -14.88 7.60 9.46
C HIS A 221 -16.19 7.89 8.74
N ASP A 222 -16.78 9.04 9.02
CA ASP A 222 -17.99 9.53 8.35
C ASP A 222 -17.65 10.83 7.62
N SER A 223 -17.78 10.84 6.29
CA SER A 223 -17.47 11.97 5.44
C SER A 223 -18.65 12.33 4.52
N ASN A 224 -18.58 13.51 3.94
CA ASN A 224 -19.55 14.02 2.96
C ASN A 224 -18.84 14.38 1.65
N ASP A 225 -19.62 14.74 0.65
CA ASP A 225 -19.08 15.23 -0.61
C ASP A 225 -18.22 16.46 -0.40
N TYR A 226 -17.06 16.50 -1.05
CA TYR A 226 -16.14 17.63 -0.97
C TYR A 226 -16.38 18.66 -2.08
N LYS A 227 -15.83 19.85 -1.89
CA LYS A 227 -15.74 20.90 -2.91
C LYS A 227 -14.33 20.97 -3.45
N ASN A 228 -14.22 21.20 -4.76
CA ASN A 228 -12.95 21.50 -5.44
C ASN A 228 -12.46 22.93 -5.18
N GLY A 229 -11.35 23.35 -5.80
CA GLY A 229 -10.77 24.68 -5.63
C GLY A 229 -11.66 25.84 -6.11
N ASP A 230 -12.58 25.56 -7.05
CA ASP A 230 -13.56 26.54 -7.52
C ASP A 230 -14.85 26.58 -6.67
N GLY A 231 -14.91 25.79 -5.60
CA GLY A 231 -16.06 25.69 -4.71
C GLY A 231 -17.20 24.83 -5.26
N VAL A 232 -17.00 24.09 -6.34
CA VAL A 232 -17.98 23.18 -6.93
C VAL A 232 -17.97 21.88 -6.15
N THR A 233 -19.16 21.39 -5.75
CA THR A 233 -19.29 20.10 -5.06
C THR A 233 -19.02 18.95 -6.03
N VAL A 234 -18.10 18.07 -5.66
CA VAL A 234 -17.85 16.80 -6.33
C VAL A 234 -18.71 15.75 -5.65
N GLU A 235 -19.84 15.43 -6.29
CA GLU A 235 -20.84 14.54 -5.71
C GLU A 235 -20.35 13.09 -5.60
N LYS A 236 -20.97 12.29 -4.72
CA LYS A 236 -20.65 10.87 -4.48
C LYS A 236 -19.21 10.62 -4.03
N THR A 237 -18.64 11.57 -3.28
CA THR A 237 -17.30 11.46 -2.69
C THR A 237 -17.31 11.28 -1.18
N GLY A 238 -18.51 11.29 -0.58
CA GLY A 238 -18.73 10.94 0.82
C GLY A 238 -18.73 9.43 1.04
N GLU A 239 -18.35 9.01 2.26
CA GLU A 239 -18.28 7.62 2.66
C GLU A 239 -18.58 7.41 4.16
N GLU A 240 -19.05 6.21 4.52
CA GLU A 240 -19.24 5.75 5.89
C GLU A 240 -18.41 4.48 6.10
N LEU A 241 -17.20 4.65 6.62
CA LEU A 241 -16.25 3.57 6.88
C LEU A 241 -16.33 3.10 8.34
N THR A 242 -16.39 1.79 8.53
CA THR A 242 -16.11 1.14 9.81
C THR A 242 -15.08 0.05 9.58
N SER A 243 -13.99 0.10 10.33
CA SER A 243 -12.89 -0.86 10.21
C SER A 243 -12.45 -1.40 11.57
N GLY A 244 -11.81 -2.55 11.57
CA GLY A 244 -11.34 -3.21 12.78
C GLY A 244 -10.08 -4.02 12.53
N LEU A 245 -9.30 -4.17 13.59
CA LEU A 245 -8.06 -4.93 13.63
C LEU A 245 -8.03 -5.80 14.88
N PHE A 246 -7.55 -7.02 14.72
CA PHE A 246 -7.17 -7.89 15.83
C PHE A 246 -5.88 -8.62 15.49
N LYS A 247 -4.92 -8.64 16.42
CA LYS A 247 -3.73 -9.50 16.36
C LYS A 247 -3.46 -10.12 17.72
N ALA A 248 -3.10 -11.40 17.71
CA ALA A 248 -2.62 -12.14 18.87
C ALA A 248 -1.24 -12.73 18.55
N GLU A 249 -0.27 -12.44 19.39
CA GLU A 249 1.12 -12.85 19.27
C GLU A 249 1.43 -13.85 20.38
N PHE A 250 1.99 -15.00 20.03
CA PHE A 250 2.35 -16.07 20.93
C PHE A 250 3.84 -16.37 20.80
N GLY A 251 4.61 -16.12 21.84
CA GLY A 251 5.97 -16.63 21.97
C GLY A 251 5.90 -18.10 22.38
N LEU A 252 6.30 -19.00 21.47
CA LEU A 252 6.25 -20.47 21.67
C LEU A 252 7.60 -21.03 22.18
N GLY A 253 8.40 -20.20 22.81
CA GLY A 253 9.76 -20.42 23.26
C GLY A 253 10.59 -19.15 23.07
N GLU A 254 11.91 -19.27 23.19
CA GLU A 254 12.79 -18.07 23.06
C GLU A 254 12.88 -17.56 21.61
N ASP A 255 12.80 -18.46 20.63
CA ASP A 255 13.10 -18.19 19.23
C ASP A 255 11.90 -18.39 18.27
N GLN A 256 10.71 -18.62 18.80
CA GLN A 256 9.52 -18.93 18.01
C GLN A 256 8.39 -17.94 18.30
N LYS A 257 7.78 -17.43 17.25
CA LYS A 257 6.63 -16.52 17.35
C LYS A 257 5.53 -16.94 16.38
N LEU A 258 4.31 -17.07 16.90
CA LEU A 258 3.10 -17.22 16.09
C LEU A 258 2.26 -15.94 16.22
N THR A 259 1.89 -15.34 15.12
CA THR A 259 0.97 -14.20 15.07
C THR A 259 -0.28 -14.60 14.30
N LEU A 260 -1.43 -14.49 14.94
CA LEU A 260 -2.74 -14.63 14.30
C LEU A 260 -3.33 -13.22 14.14
N GLY A 261 -3.79 -12.85 12.96
CA GLY A 261 -4.29 -11.51 12.71
C GLY A 261 -5.50 -11.48 11.79
N GLY A 262 -6.28 -10.40 11.92
CA GLY A 262 -7.40 -10.10 11.04
C GLY A 262 -7.66 -8.60 10.93
N VAL A 263 -7.97 -8.17 9.71
CA VAL A 263 -8.37 -6.79 9.37
C VAL A 263 -9.72 -6.84 8.68
N LEU A 264 -10.63 -6.00 9.16
CA LEU A 264 -11.99 -5.87 8.65
C LEU A 264 -12.19 -4.44 8.14
N TYR A 265 -12.78 -4.30 6.97
CA TYR A 265 -13.08 -3.02 6.33
C TYR A 265 -14.48 -3.11 5.74
N ASN A 266 -15.41 -2.26 6.19
CA ASN A 266 -16.75 -2.13 5.67
C ASN A 266 -17.02 -0.67 5.34
N ASN A 267 -17.42 -0.38 4.11
CA ASN A 267 -17.61 0.97 3.64
C ASN A 267 -18.88 1.11 2.81
N HIS A 268 -19.73 2.08 3.15
CA HIS A 268 -20.83 2.54 2.30
C HIS A 268 -20.40 3.84 1.62
N TYR A 269 -20.49 3.89 0.30
CA TYR A 269 -20.06 5.04 -0.49
C TYR A 269 -20.85 5.18 -1.77
N GLY A 270 -20.77 6.33 -2.42
CA GLY A 270 -21.39 6.56 -3.71
C GLY A 270 -20.40 6.42 -4.87
N THR A 271 -20.89 6.03 -6.05
CA THR A 271 -20.07 5.95 -7.26
C THR A 271 -20.86 6.34 -8.50
N TYR A 272 -20.16 6.71 -9.56
CA TYR A 272 -20.69 6.90 -10.90
C TYR A 272 -20.40 5.67 -11.76
N ALA A 273 -21.34 5.26 -12.61
CA ALA A 273 -21.17 4.07 -13.45
C ALA A 273 -19.97 4.13 -14.39
N ASN A 274 -19.68 5.32 -14.90
CA ASN A 274 -18.62 5.58 -15.88
C ASN A 274 -17.64 6.63 -15.35
N GLY A 275 -17.53 6.74 -14.02
CA GLY A 275 -16.81 7.79 -13.35
C GLY A 275 -17.53 9.16 -13.40
N TYR A 276 -16.96 10.15 -12.69
CA TYR A 276 -17.57 11.46 -12.59
C TYR A 276 -17.43 12.23 -13.92
N ARG A 277 -18.55 12.40 -14.61
CA ARG A 277 -18.69 13.39 -15.68
C ARG A 277 -19.85 14.29 -15.34
N PRO A 278 -19.66 15.63 -15.23
CA PRO A 278 -20.79 16.54 -15.08
C PRO A 278 -21.84 16.28 -16.15
N GLY A 279 -23.06 15.95 -15.74
CA GLY A 279 -24.16 15.65 -16.64
C GLY A 279 -24.40 14.19 -17.05
N THR A 280 -23.59 13.23 -16.59
CA THR A 280 -23.86 11.81 -16.70
C THR A 280 -24.35 11.29 -15.36
N TYR A 281 -25.63 10.91 -15.29
CA TYR A 281 -26.34 10.70 -14.02
C TYR A 281 -26.62 9.24 -13.69
N THR A 282 -25.76 8.31 -14.11
CA THR A 282 -25.88 6.95 -13.60
C THR A 282 -25.04 6.82 -12.34
N ILE A 283 -25.72 6.85 -11.20
CA ILE A 283 -25.12 6.80 -9.87
C ILE A 283 -25.59 5.56 -9.12
N TYR A 284 -24.75 5.08 -8.23
CA TYR A 284 -25.03 3.97 -7.35
C TYR A 284 -24.59 4.25 -5.93
N ASP A 285 -25.31 3.69 -4.98
CA ASP A 285 -24.90 3.53 -3.60
C ASP A 285 -24.32 2.12 -3.43
N MET A 286 -23.13 2.05 -2.87
CA MET A 286 -22.28 0.88 -2.85
C MET A 286 -22.02 0.44 -1.43
N PHE A 287 -21.96 -0.87 -1.22
CA PHE A 287 -21.38 -1.46 -0.03
C PHE A 287 -20.17 -2.29 -0.41
N LEU A 288 -19.04 -2.02 0.25
CA LEU A 288 -17.80 -2.76 0.07
C LEU A 288 -17.36 -3.37 1.40
N GLN A 289 -17.02 -4.64 1.35
CA GLN A 289 -16.43 -5.36 2.46
C GLN A 289 -15.11 -5.99 2.03
N ASN A 290 -14.04 -5.74 2.81
CA ASN A 290 -12.77 -6.47 2.68
C ASN A 290 -12.45 -7.13 4.04
N ARG A 291 -12.05 -8.38 3.99
CA ARG A 291 -11.65 -9.18 5.15
C ARG A 291 -10.32 -9.85 4.86
N THR A 292 -9.33 -9.54 5.65
CA THR A 292 -7.98 -10.12 5.56
C THR A 292 -7.68 -10.87 6.85
N PHE A 293 -7.32 -12.15 6.75
CA PHE A 293 -6.90 -12.98 7.87
C PHE A 293 -5.56 -13.62 7.57
N PHE A 294 -4.74 -13.77 8.59
CA PHE A 294 -3.44 -14.42 8.44
C PHE A 294 -2.98 -15.14 9.73
N ALA A 295 -2.09 -16.11 9.51
CA ALA A 295 -1.31 -16.78 10.55
C ALA A 295 0.15 -16.76 10.12
N GLN A 296 0.98 -16.02 10.85
CA GLN A 296 2.42 -15.89 10.60
C GLN A 296 3.19 -16.64 11.67
N TYR A 297 4.07 -17.56 11.26
CA TYR A 297 4.97 -18.27 12.13
C TYR A 297 6.41 -17.92 11.78
N ASN A 298 7.18 -17.48 12.77
CA ASN A 298 8.59 -17.16 12.66
C ASN A 298 9.38 -18.07 13.61
N TYR A 299 10.45 -18.68 13.10
CA TYR A 299 11.40 -19.44 13.89
C TYR A 299 12.83 -19.09 13.50
N ASN A 300 13.57 -18.47 14.42
CA ASN A 300 14.91 -17.98 14.17
C ASN A 300 15.79 -18.28 15.41
N PRO A 301 16.23 -19.56 15.54
CA PRO A 301 16.98 -19.99 16.71
C PRO A 301 18.33 -19.27 16.83
N SER A 302 18.64 -18.84 18.04
CA SER A 302 19.87 -18.09 18.34
C SER A 302 21.14 -18.97 18.28
N ASP A 303 20.98 -20.29 18.33
CA ASP A 303 22.06 -21.29 18.29
C ASP A 303 22.27 -21.91 16.89
N ASN A 304 21.45 -21.55 15.89
CA ASN A 304 21.54 -22.11 14.55
C ASN A 304 21.26 -21.09 13.45
N ASP A 305 22.28 -20.45 12.94
CA ASP A 305 22.20 -19.46 11.87
C ASP A 305 21.70 -20.00 10.51
N LEU A 306 21.59 -21.32 10.34
CA LEU A 306 21.05 -21.92 9.11
C LEU A 306 19.52 -21.89 9.06
N ILE A 307 18.87 -21.56 10.17
CA ILE A 307 17.42 -21.51 10.27
C ILE A 307 16.97 -20.07 10.52
N GLY A 308 16.17 -19.55 9.64
CA GLY A 308 15.42 -18.30 9.76
C GLY A 308 14.13 -18.49 8.99
N LEU A 309 13.21 -19.28 9.57
CA LEU A 309 11.97 -19.75 8.93
C LEU A 309 10.86 -18.71 9.12
N ASP A 310 10.26 -18.32 8.02
CA ASP A 310 9.07 -17.47 7.96
C ASP A 310 7.98 -18.22 7.20
N VAL A 311 6.80 -18.37 7.79
CA VAL A 311 5.62 -18.97 7.15
C VAL A 311 4.43 -18.05 7.34
N ASN A 312 3.71 -17.75 6.26
CA ASN A 312 2.47 -16.97 6.29
C ASN A 312 1.36 -17.75 5.58
N LEU A 313 0.32 -18.10 6.32
CA LEU A 313 -0.95 -18.63 5.80
C LEU A 313 -1.95 -17.49 5.78
N TYR A 314 -2.71 -17.33 4.69
CA TYR A 314 -3.60 -16.19 4.59
C TYR A 314 -4.89 -16.49 3.80
N HIS A 315 -5.89 -15.69 4.11
CA HIS A 315 -7.15 -15.59 3.37
C HIS A 315 -7.58 -14.14 3.28
N ASN A 316 -7.92 -13.69 2.08
CA ASN A 316 -8.53 -12.39 1.82
C ASN A 316 -9.85 -12.60 1.06
N SER A 317 -10.87 -11.84 1.42
CA SER A 317 -12.15 -11.80 0.71
C SER A 317 -12.59 -10.37 0.53
N THR A 318 -12.86 -9.97 -0.71
CA THR A 318 -13.44 -8.66 -1.05
C THR A 318 -14.79 -8.88 -1.72
N LEU A 319 -15.82 -8.20 -1.23
CA LEU A 319 -17.16 -8.19 -1.75
C LEU A 319 -17.60 -6.76 -2.01
N GLN A 320 -18.15 -6.49 -3.19
CA GLN A 320 -18.74 -5.21 -3.58
C GLN A 320 -20.17 -5.41 -4.05
N ASN A 321 -21.09 -4.65 -3.47
CA ASN A 321 -22.51 -4.69 -3.79
C ASN A 321 -22.98 -3.34 -4.32
N TRP A 322 -23.77 -3.33 -5.40
CA TRP A 322 -24.52 -2.18 -5.91
C TRP A 322 -25.91 -2.20 -5.25
N GLU A 323 -26.07 -1.48 -4.12
CA GLU A 323 -27.27 -1.60 -3.28
C GLU A 323 -28.44 -0.80 -3.81
N ASP A 324 -28.21 0.43 -4.28
CA ASP A 324 -29.24 1.33 -4.80
C ASP A 324 -28.66 2.20 -5.93
N GLY A 325 -29.52 2.89 -6.67
CA GLY A 325 -29.11 3.78 -7.75
C GLY A 325 -30.17 3.91 -8.86
N ASN A 326 -29.78 4.64 -9.92
CA ASN A 326 -30.65 4.87 -11.06
C ASN A 326 -30.26 4.09 -12.34
N GLY A 327 -29.28 3.19 -12.23
CA GLY A 327 -28.80 2.40 -13.35
C GLY A 327 -29.12 0.92 -13.27
N SER A 328 -28.71 0.16 -14.29
CA SER A 328 -29.03 -1.26 -14.46
C SER A 328 -28.23 -2.20 -13.56
N PHE A 329 -27.24 -1.71 -12.81
CA PHE A 329 -26.36 -2.56 -11.97
C PHE A 329 -26.86 -2.73 -10.53
N VAL A 330 -28.01 -2.14 -10.16
CA VAL A 330 -28.61 -2.36 -8.84
C VAL A 330 -28.84 -3.86 -8.59
N GLY A 331 -28.42 -4.35 -7.43
CA GLY A 331 -28.44 -5.77 -7.05
C GLY A 331 -27.27 -6.61 -7.55
N ARG A 332 -26.33 -6.00 -8.27
CA ARG A 332 -25.09 -6.66 -8.69
C ARG A 332 -24.15 -6.89 -7.51
N GLN A 333 -23.49 -8.03 -7.52
CA GLN A 333 -22.41 -8.37 -6.61
C GLN A 333 -21.16 -8.79 -7.38
N VAL A 334 -20.00 -8.38 -6.87
CA VAL A 334 -18.70 -8.80 -7.37
C VAL A 334 -17.84 -9.19 -6.17
N SER A 335 -17.24 -10.37 -6.23
CA SER A 335 -16.35 -10.85 -5.17
C SER A 335 -15.05 -11.43 -5.71
N THR A 336 -14.03 -11.36 -4.89
CA THR A 336 -12.77 -12.08 -5.09
C THR A 336 -12.32 -12.65 -3.75
N GLU A 337 -12.00 -13.93 -3.73
CA GLU A 337 -11.42 -14.61 -2.58
C GLU A 337 -10.02 -15.08 -2.94
N THR A 338 -9.05 -14.81 -2.08
CA THR A 338 -7.66 -15.24 -2.21
C THR A 338 -7.28 -16.08 -0.99
N THR A 339 -6.84 -17.29 -1.20
CA THR A 339 -6.27 -18.14 -0.14
C THR A 339 -4.87 -18.58 -0.54
N GLY A 340 -3.92 -18.51 0.36
CA GLY A 340 -2.55 -18.85 0.01
C GLY A 340 -1.63 -19.06 1.19
N MET A 341 -0.40 -19.38 0.84
CA MET A 341 0.71 -19.60 1.75
C MET A 341 2.01 -19.10 1.13
N THR A 342 2.82 -18.47 1.96
CA THR A 342 4.24 -18.24 1.67
C THR A 342 5.09 -18.93 2.72
N ALA A 343 6.21 -19.50 2.33
CA ALA A 343 7.18 -20.03 3.27
C ALA A 343 8.59 -19.79 2.76
N SER A 344 9.47 -19.34 3.64
CA SER A 344 10.88 -19.15 3.32
C SER A 344 11.79 -19.46 4.50
N ASN A 345 13.02 -19.84 4.19
CA ASN A 345 14.09 -20.00 5.16
C ASN A 345 15.30 -19.15 4.75
N THR A 346 15.87 -18.41 5.69
CA THR A 346 17.12 -17.67 5.51
C THR A 346 18.23 -18.37 6.28
N SER A 347 19.18 -18.94 5.55
CA SER A 347 20.39 -19.55 6.11
C SER A 347 21.55 -18.56 6.07
N ARG A 348 22.23 -18.36 7.20
CA ARG A 348 23.40 -17.48 7.32
C ARG A 348 24.63 -18.33 7.60
N PHE A 349 25.69 -18.11 6.85
CA PHE A 349 26.96 -18.83 7.01
C PHE A 349 28.10 -18.03 6.38
N THR A 350 29.33 -18.46 6.64
CA THR A 350 30.53 -17.90 6.01
C THR A 350 31.19 -18.94 5.11
N PHE A 351 31.61 -18.50 3.93
CA PHE A 351 32.42 -19.28 3.02
C PHE A 351 33.78 -18.58 2.85
N GLY A 352 34.79 -19.03 3.61
CA GLY A 352 36.04 -18.29 3.77
C GLY A 352 35.79 -16.94 4.42
N GLU A 353 36.15 -15.85 3.74
CA GLU A 353 35.92 -14.46 4.18
C GLU A 353 34.57 -13.87 3.70
N VAL A 354 33.78 -14.66 2.96
CA VAL A 354 32.50 -14.21 2.42
C VAL A 354 31.37 -14.56 3.38
N ALA A 355 30.68 -13.56 3.91
CA ALA A 355 29.45 -13.78 4.67
C ALA A 355 28.27 -13.91 3.70
N VAL A 356 27.47 -14.95 3.88
CA VAL A 356 26.35 -15.30 3.01
C VAL A 356 25.04 -15.32 3.81
N ALA A 357 24.02 -14.62 3.30
CA ALA A 357 22.64 -14.79 3.73
C ALA A 357 21.85 -15.35 2.53
N TRP A 358 21.39 -16.59 2.63
CA TRP A 358 20.75 -17.31 1.54
C TRP A 358 19.30 -17.63 1.89
N LYS A 359 18.38 -16.95 1.21
CA LYS A 359 16.93 -17.07 1.38
C LYS A 359 16.35 -17.94 0.27
N ASN A 360 15.63 -18.99 0.65
CA ASN A 360 14.90 -19.88 -0.26
C ASN A 360 13.46 -19.99 0.19
N GLY A 361 12.54 -20.06 -0.76
CA GLY A 361 11.14 -20.16 -0.39
C GLY A 361 10.22 -20.47 -1.55
N PHE A 362 8.95 -20.51 -1.22
CA PHE A 362 7.87 -20.67 -2.19
C PHE A 362 6.64 -19.84 -1.81
N GLU A 363 5.82 -19.56 -2.80
CA GLU A 363 4.50 -18.96 -2.67
C GLU A 363 3.50 -19.80 -3.44
N ILE A 364 2.32 -20.01 -2.87
CA ILE A 364 1.17 -20.60 -3.55
C ILE A 364 -0.07 -19.80 -3.18
N ASN A 365 -0.90 -19.48 -4.17
CA ASN A 365 -2.20 -18.89 -3.91
C ASN A 365 -3.24 -19.33 -4.95
N ARG A 366 -4.49 -19.27 -4.51
CA ARG A 366 -5.66 -19.48 -5.34
C ARG A 366 -6.58 -18.29 -5.19
N ASP A 367 -6.93 -17.67 -6.31
CA ASP A 367 -7.98 -16.67 -6.37
C ASP A 367 -9.23 -17.30 -6.98
N THR A 368 -10.38 -16.94 -6.42
CA THR A 368 -11.68 -17.28 -6.97
C THR A 368 -12.45 -15.99 -7.18
N ALA A 369 -12.90 -15.74 -8.39
CA ALA A 369 -13.80 -14.64 -8.71
C ALA A 369 -15.25 -15.13 -8.70
N GLY A 370 -16.17 -14.35 -8.12
CA GLY A 370 -17.59 -14.64 -8.06
C GLY A 370 -18.45 -13.41 -8.31
N GLY A 371 -19.73 -13.61 -8.57
CA GLY A 371 -20.67 -12.50 -8.75
C GLY A 371 -22.06 -12.95 -9.19
N THR A 372 -23.04 -12.04 -9.13
CA THR A 372 -24.45 -12.33 -9.46
C THR A 372 -24.88 -11.94 -10.87
N GLN A 373 -24.02 -11.21 -11.61
CA GLN A 373 -24.30 -10.83 -13.00
C GLN A 373 -23.12 -11.17 -13.89
N THR A 374 -23.40 -11.85 -15.00
CA THR A 374 -22.44 -12.13 -16.06
C THR A 374 -21.99 -10.85 -16.77
N GLY A 375 -20.78 -10.84 -17.27
CA GLY A 375 -20.30 -9.85 -18.22
C GLY A 375 -19.41 -8.76 -17.67
N VAL A 376 -19.08 -8.75 -16.39
CA VAL A 376 -18.19 -7.71 -15.82
C VAL A 376 -17.13 -8.29 -14.86
N ASN A 377 -17.40 -9.42 -14.27
CA ASN A 377 -16.42 -10.32 -13.68
C ASN A 377 -16.68 -11.71 -14.21
N PRO A 378 -15.63 -12.50 -14.44
CA PRO A 378 -15.85 -13.91 -14.66
C PRO A 378 -16.51 -14.46 -13.40
N THR A 379 -17.81 -14.70 -13.46
CA THR A 379 -18.47 -15.52 -12.47
C THR A 379 -17.83 -16.90 -12.57
N ASP A 380 -17.36 -17.42 -11.44
CA ASP A 380 -16.90 -18.80 -11.32
C ASP A 380 -15.62 -19.13 -12.12
N ALA A 381 -14.62 -18.24 -12.04
CA ALA A 381 -13.28 -18.48 -12.56
C ALA A 381 -12.24 -18.55 -11.43
N THR A 382 -11.21 -19.35 -11.65
CA THR A 382 -10.13 -19.54 -10.67
C THR A 382 -8.76 -19.24 -11.28
N SER A 383 -7.86 -18.70 -10.45
CA SER A 383 -6.44 -18.54 -10.73
C SER A 383 -5.65 -19.28 -9.68
N ASN A 384 -4.85 -20.27 -10.09
CA ASN A 384 -3.89 -20.93 -9.23
C ASN A 384 -2.50 -20.44 -9.62
N ARG A 385 -1.76 -19.86 -8.68
CA ARG A 385 -0.41 -19.35 -8.88
C ARG A 385 0.53 -20.01 -7.90
N GLY A 386 1.73 -20.32 -8.37
CA GLY A 386 2.80 -20.85 -7.56
C GLY A 386 4.13 -20.27 -7.99
N ALA A 387 5.02 -20.05 -7.02
CA ALA A 387 6.38 -19.64 -7.28
C ALA A 387 7.36 -20.33 -6.35
N VAL A 388 8.58 -20.56 -6.85
CA VAL A 388 9.73 -20.92 -6.03
C VAL A 388 10.81 -19.88 -6.24
N PHE A 389 11.53 -19.52 -5.19
CA PHE A 389 12.57 -18.50 -5.27
C PHE A 389 13.78 -18.82 -4.41
N SER A 390 14.91 -18.31 -4.85
CA SER A 390 16.20 -18.38 -4.16
C SER A 390 16.92 -17.05 -4.36
N GLU A 391 17.30 -16.39 -3.25
CA GLU A 391 18.09 -15.16 -3.27
C GLU A 391 19.24 -15.26 -2.27
N ALA A 392 20.46 -15.00 -2.71
CA ALA A 392 21.63 -15.01 -1.85
C ALA A 392 22.34 -13.65 -1.88
N THR A 393 22.59 -13.12 -0.69
CA THR A 393 23.40 -11.91 -0.47
C THR A 393 24.78 -12.34 -0.03
N TRP A 394 25.80 -11.98 -0.81
CA TRP A 394 27.21 -12.28 -0.63
C TRP A 394 27.94 -10.99 -0.19
N ASN A 395 28.52 -10.97 0.98
CA ASN A 395 29.28 -9.83 1.49
C ASN A 395 30.75 -10.20 1.64
N TYR A 396 31.61 -9.48 0.92
CA TYR A 396 33.07 -9.60 1.01
C TYR A 396 33.68 -8.22 1.16
N GLN A 397 34.17 -7.90 2.35
CA GLN A 397 34.68 -6.56 2.69
C GLN A 397 33.66 -5.46 2.30
N ALA A 398 34.04 -4.55 1.40
CA ALA A 398 33.17 -3.47 0.91
C ALA A 398 32.23 -3.90 -0.22
N LEU A 399 32.42 -5.09 -0.80
CA LEU A 399 31.61 -5.59 -1.92
C LEU A 399 30.41 -6.37 -1.40
N GLN A 400 29.23 -6.05 -1.92
CA GLN A 400 28.01 -6.83 -1.76
C GLN A 400 27.50 -7.26 -3.13
N VAL A 401 27.21 -8.53 -3.28
CA VAL A 401 26.54 -9.07 -4.46
C VAL A 401 25.25 -9.76 -4.03
N VAL A 402 24.13 -9.46 -4.70
CA VAL A 402 22.87 -10.17 -4.52
C VAL A 402 22.55 -10.94 -5.78
N THR A 403 22.34 -12.24 -5.66
CA THR A 403 21.94 -13.11 -6.78
C THR A 403 20.58 -13.71 -6.47
N GLY A 404 19.64 -13.58 -7.39
CA GLY A 404 18.28 -14.07 -7.23
C GLY A 404 17.81 -14.85 -8.45
N LEU A 405 17.00 -15.86 -8.22
CA LEU A 405 16.26 -16.58 -9.24
C LEU A 405 14.88 -16.92 -8.69
N ARG A 406 13.86 -16.60 -9.48
CA ARG A 406 12.48 -16.94 -9.19
C ARG A 406 11.88 -17.66 -10.41
N TYR A 407 11.06 -18.65 -10.19
CA TYR A 407 10.21 -19.27 -11.20
C TYR A 407 8.76 -19.12 -10.76
N ASP A 408 7.97 -18.48 -11.61
CA ASP A 408 6.53 -18.31 -11.42
C ASP A 408 5.78 -19.20 -12.40
N TYR A 409 4.70 -19.82 -11.93
CA TYR A 409 3.75 -20.60 -12.74
C TYR A 409 2.33 -20.16 -12.40
N PHE A 410 1.47 -20.06 -13.41
CA PHE A 410 0.06 -19.79 -13.22
C PHE A 410 -0.82 -20.73 -14.05
N LYS A 411 -2.04 -20.95 -13.57
CA LYS A 411 -3.12 -21.62 -14.29
C LYS A 411 -4.43 -20.91 -13.99
N LEU A 412 -5.07 -20.43 -15.05
CA LEU A 412 -6.38 -19.77 -15.03
C LEU A 412 -7.41 -20.72 -15.66
N GLU A 413 -8.56 -20.90 -15.01
CA GLU A 413 -9.62 -21.79 -15.48
C GLU A 413 -11.00 -21.15 -15.26
N SER A 414 -11.89 -21.22 -16.28
CA SER A 414 -13.32 -21.00 -16.09
C SER A 414 -13.94 -22.19 -15.34
N GLU A 415 -15.06 -22.01 -14.64
CA GLU A 415 -15.71 -23.09 -13.88
C GLU A 415 -16.11 -24.27 -14.78
N ASP A 416 -16.64 -23.98 -15.97
CA ASP A 416 -17.01 -24.99 -16.94
C ASP A 416 -15.80 -25.65 -17.64
N SER A 417 -14.56 -25.22 -17.27
CA SER A 417 -13.28 -25.67 -17.84
C SER A 417 -13.18 -25.58 -19.37
N SER A 418 -14.10 -24.83 -20.00
CA SER A 418 -14.09 -24.60 -21.44
C SER A 418 -12.95 -23.70 -21.89
N ILE A 419 -12.47 -22.85 -20.97
CA ILE A 419 -11.36 -21.92 -21.16
C ILE A 419 -10.30 -22.18 -20.08
N SER A 420 -9.05 -22.38 -20.52
CA SER A 420 -7.90 -22.54 -19.63
C SER A 420 -6.69 -21.83 -20.23
N ASN A 421 -5.93 -21.15 -19.38
CA ASN A 421 -4.66 -20.51 -19.74
C ASN A 421 -3.62 -20.84 -18.68
N SER A 422 -2.42 -21.25 -19.10
CA SER A 422 -1.33 -21.54 -18.16
C SER A 422 0.03 -21.28 -18.82
N ASP A 423 0.96 -20.74 -18.06
CA ASP A 423 2.34 -20.51 -18.48
C ASP A 423 3.24 -20.36 -17.24
N GLY A 424 4.55 -20.23 -17.46
CA GLY A 424 5.54 -19.99 -16.41
C GLY A 424 6.80 -19.33 -16.95
N GLU A 425 7.48 -18.57 -16.08
CA GLU A 425 8.66 -17.80 -16.47
C GLU A 425 9.71 -17.77 -15.36
N PHE A 426 10.99 -17.72 -15.78
CA PHE A 426 12.12 -17.50 -14.88
C PHE A 426 12.47 -16.01 -14.80
N SER A 427 12.63 -15.53 -13.61
CA SER A 427 12.97 -14.13 -13.28
C SER A 427 14.32 -14.07 -12.54
N PRO A 428 15.46 -13.99 -13.26
CA PRO A 428 16.77 -13.80 -12.66
C PRO A 428 16.98 -12.36 -12.20
N LYS A 429 17.81 -12.19 -11.13
CA LYS A 429 18.24 -10.89 -10.62
C LYS A 429 19.70 -10.95 -10.19
N VAL A 430 20.45 -9.92 -10.50
CA VAL A 430 21.80 -9.69 -9.97
C VAL A 430 21.93 -8.23 -9.58
N THR A 431 22.36 -7.98 -8.34
CA THR A 431 22.74 -6.65 -7.86
C THR A 431 24.20 -6.68 -7.41
N VAL A 432 24.95 -5.68 -7.79
CA VAL A 432 26.33 -5.44 -7.31
C VAL A 432 26.36 -4.08 -6.63
N ALA A 433 26.76 -4.04 -5.37
CA ALA A 433 26.91 -2.83 -4.59
C ALA A 433 28.30 -2.76 -3.97
N TYR A 434 28.81 -1.57 -3.79
CA TYR A 434 30.13 -1.36 -3.22
C TYR A 434 30.12 -0.22 -2.20
N ASN A 435 30.51 -0.48 -0.98
CA ASN A 435 30.64 0.54 0.06
C ASN A 435 31.93 1.35 -0.19
N LEU A 436 31.83 2.45 -0.96
CA LEU A 436 32.96 3.36 -1.20
C LEU A 436 33.47 3.99 0.08
N THR A 437 32.55 4.27 1.00
CA THR A 437 32.77 4.70 2.36
C THR A 437 31.67 4.09 3.25
N ASP A 438 31.75 4.27 4.56
CA ASP A 438 30.72 3.80 5.51
C ASP A 438 29.35 4.47 5.30
N TRP A 439 29.31 5.56 4.55
CA TRP A 439 28.10 6.36 4.30
C TRP A 439 27.68 6.45 2.83
N LEU A 440 28.45 5.88 1.88
CA LEU A 440 28.20 5.97 0.43
C LEU A 440 28.28 4.60 -0.22
N GLN A 441 27.16 4.13 -0.77
CA GLN A 441 27.02 2.85 -1.44
C GLN A 441 26.37 3.02 -2.81
N PRO A 442 27.11 3.10 -3.93
CA PRO A 442 26.57 2.90 -5.27
C PRO A 442 26.22 1.43 -5.51
N TYR A 443 25.20 1.20 -6.36
CA TYR A 443 24.81 -0.15 -6.80
C TYR A 443 24.30 -0.15 -8.23
N ILE A 444 24.35 -1.33 -8.84
CA ILE A 444 23.76 -1.63 -10.14
C ILE A 444 22.97 -2.94 -10.05
N THR A 445 21.78 -2.96 -10.62
CA THR A 445 20.92 -4.15 -10.67
C THR A 445 20.50 -4.44 -12.12
N TYR A 446 20.53 -5.72 -12.48
CA TYR A 446 19.81 -6.23 -13.63
C TYR A 446 18.80 -7.26 -13.15
N ALA A 447 17.54 -7.12 -13.55
CA ALA A 447 16.48 -7.98 -13.06
C ALA A 447 15.39 -8.22 -14.10
N HIS A 448 14.73 -9.37 -13.97
CA HIS A 448 13.50 -9.71 -14.66
C HIS A 448 12.36 -9.84 -13.67
N SER A 449 11.15 -9.66 -14.18
CA SER A 449 9.90 -9.99 -13.49
C SER A 449 8.82 -10.35 -14.50
N MET A 450 7.78 -11.05 -14.05
CA MET A 450 6.65 -11.39 -14.89
C MET A 450 5.33 -11.11 -14.16
N ARG A 451 4.27 -10.89 -14.90
CA ARG A 451 2.89 -10.83 -14.43
C ARG A 451 2.01 -11.76 -15.27
N SER A 452 1.29 -12.65 -14.60
CA SER A 452 0.26 -13.45 -15.27
C SER A 452 -0.91 -12.56 -15.72
N PRO A 453 -1.64 -12.93 -16.79
CA PRO A 453 -2.93 -12.35 -17.08
C PRO A 453 -3.85 -12.45 -15.84
N SER A 454 -4.73 -11.48 -15.65
CA SER A 454 -5.75 -11.55 -14.60
C SER A 454 -6.95 -12.37 -15.04
N LEU A 455 -7.77 -12.80 -14.08
CA LEU A 455 -9.05 -13.46 -14.36
C LEU A 455 -9.93 -12.60 -15.27
N GLN A 456 -9.94 -11.27 -15.02
CA GLN A 456 -10.73 -10.34 -15.81
C GLN A 456 -10.22 -10.22 -17.25
N GLU A 457 -8.92 -10.12 -17.47
CA GLU A 457 -8.34 -10.04 -18.82
C GLU A 457 -8.58 -11.30 -19.64
N THR A 458 -8.58 -12.46 -18.99
CA THR A 458 -8.71 -13.76 -19.64
C THR A 458 -10.17 -14.14 -19.90
N PHE A 459 -11.08 -13.84 -18.97
CA PHE A 459 -12.44 -14.39 -18.99
C PHE A 459 -13.54 -13.37 -19.16
N LEU A 460 -13.23 -12.05 -19.14
CA LEU A 460 -14.25 -11.04 -19.32
C LEU A 460 -14.96 -11.23 -20.66
N GLY A 461 -16.23 -11.55 -20.60
CA GLY A 461 -17.04 -11.79 -21.79
C GLY A 461 -18.50 -11.43 -21.56
N GLY A 462 -19.26 -11.33 -22.65
CA GLY A 462 -20.70 -11.07 -22.57
C GLY A 462 -21.08 -9.62 -22.27
N VAL A 463 -20.14 -8.69 -22.18
CA VAL A 463 -20.42 -7.25 -22.01
C VAL A 463 -20.69 -6.63 -23.36
N ALA A 464 -21.91 -6.13 -23.57
CA ALA A 464 -22.19 -5.28 -24.72
C ALA A 464 -21.64 -3.87 -24.46
N HIS A 465 -20.66 -3.47 -25.22
CA HIS A 465 -20.22 -2.07 -25.24
C HIS A 465 -21.02 -1.30 -26.30
N ALA A 466 -21.58 -0.15 -25.93
CA ALA A 466 -22.42 0.63 -26.83
C ALA A 466 -21.65 0.97 -28.13
N GLY A 467 -22.10 0.39 -29.25
CA GLY A 467 -21.55 0.63 -30.59
C GLY A 467 -20.44 -0.29 -31.07
N THR A 468 -19.93 -1.22 -30.24
CA THR A 468 -18.75 -2.05 -30.60
C THR A 468 -18.99 -3.57 -30.55
N GLY A 469 -20.13 -4.02 -30.01
CA GLY A 469 -20.46 -5.45 -29.92
C GLY A 469 -20.15 -6.05 -28.54
N MET A 470 -20.06 -7.38 -28.50
CA MET A 470 -19.82 -8.15 -27.27
C MET A 470 -18.33 -8.34 -27.04
N MET A 471 -17.87 -8.08 -25.83
CA MET A 471 -16.53 -8.44 -25.40
C MET A 471 -16.40 -9.95 -25.18
N HIS A 472 -15.27 -10.53 -25.55
CA HIS A 472 -14.98 -11.95 -25.43
C HIS A 472 -13.74 -12.19 -24.56
N GLY A 473 -13.73 -13.29 -23.82
CA GLY A 473 -12.52 -13.74 -23.12
C GLY A 473 -11.42 -14.14 -24.10
N ASN A 474 -10.16 -13.95 -23.70
CA ASN A 474 -9.01 -14.35 -24.49
C ASN A 474 -8.13 -15.35 -23.70
N PRO A 475 -8.27 -16.66 -23.96
CA PRO A 475 -7.44 -17.68 -23.29
C PRO A 475 -6.00 -17.75 -23.81
N ASN A 476 -5.65 -17.01 -24.86
CA ASN A 476 -4.33 -17.04 -25.47
C ASN A 476 -3.42 -15.90 -24.99
N LEU A 477 -3.81 -15.19 -23.95
CA LEU A 477 -2.97 -14.13 -23.38
C LEU A 477 -1.68 -14.72 -22.81
N ARG A 478 -0.55 -14.15 -23.24
CA ARG A 478 0.77 -14.44 -22.68
C ARG A 478 1.02 -13.56 -21.44
N PRO A 479 1.87 -14.04 -20.48
CA PRO A 479 2.28 -13.19 -19.35
C PRO A 479 3.08 -11.98 -19.83
N GLU A 480 2.88 -10.84 -19.17
CA GLU A 480 3.75 -9.68 -19.36
C GLU A 480 5.13 -9.96 -18.75
N LYS A 481 6.18 -9.59 -19.46
CA LYS A 481 7.58 -9.82 -19.06
C LYS A 481 8.34 -8.52 -19.03
N GLN A 482 8.95 -8.22 -17.89
CA GLN A 482 9.77 -7.03 -17.69
C GLN A 482 11.25 -7.44 -17.58
N ARG A 483 12.13 -6.66 -18.21
CA ARG A 483 13.59 -6.72 -18.03
C ARG A 483 14.12 -5.31 -17.87
N GLY A 484 15.03 -5.12 -16.91
CA GLY A 484 15.49 -3.77 -16.64
C GLY A 484 16.85 -3.68 -15.98
N TRP A 485 17.44 -2.48 -16.10
CA TRP A 485 18.62 -2.05 -15.39
C TRP A 485 18.27 -0.95 -14.41
N GLU A 486 18.93 -0.96 -13.26
CA GLU A 486 18.86 0.07 -12.26
C GLU A 486 20.27 0.47 -11.82
N PHE A 487 20.47 1.77 -11.67
CA PHE A 487 21.73 2.37 -11.20
C PHE A 487 21.39 3.26 -10.03
N GLY A 488 21.84 2.89 -8.84
CA GLY A 488 21.45 3.60 -7.63
C GLY A 488 22.62 4.01 -6.75
N ILE A 489 22.32 4.94 -5.85
CA ILE A 489 23.23 5.43 -4.82
C ILE A 489 22.45 5.54 -3.51
N ASN A 490 23.00 4.95 -2.45
CA ASN A 490 22.56 5.15 -1.08
C ASN A 490 23.56 6.04 -0.33
N ILE A 491 23.04 7.04 0.39
CA ILE A 491 23.82 7.88 1.30
C ILE A 491 23.14 7.87 2.67
N ALA A 492 23.90 7.48 3.71
CA ALA A 492 23.48 7.54 5.10
C ALA A 492 24.60 8.13 5.91
N ARG A 493 24.53 9.42 6.22
CA ARG A 493 25.61 10.14 6.92
C ARG A 493 25.07 10.98 8.06
N ASP A 494 25.65 10.80 9.23
CA ASP A 494 25.39 11.59 10.42
C ASP A 494 26.55 12.55 10.67
N GLY A 495 26.32 13.64 11.42
CA GLY A 495 27.34 14.60 11.82
C GLY A 495 27.94 15.41 10.66
N ILE A 496 27.10 15.97 9.76
CA ILE A 496 27.56 16.75 8.59
C ILE A 496 27.83 18.20 8.96
N LEU A 497 26.87 18.87 9.57
CA LEU A 497 26.96 20.26 10.02
C LEU A 497 27.00 20.37 11.54
N THR A 498 26.32 19.45 12.24
CA THR A 498 26.27 19.34 13.70
C THR A 498 26.49 17.88 14.09
N ALA A 499 26.77 17.61 15.36
CA ALA A 499 26.95 16.23 15.84
C ALA A 499 25.64 15.41 15.84
N GLU A 500 24.50 16.06 15.78
CA GLU A 500 23.18 15.44 15.90
C GLU A 500 22.42 15.39 14.56
N ASP A 501 22.98 15.96 13.49
CA ASP A 501 22.28 15.96 12.19
C ASP A 501 22.49 14.65 11.42
N GLY A 502 21.58 14.40 10.46
CA GLY A 502 21.67 13.22 9.61
C GLY A 502 21.09 13.45 8.23
N LEU A 503 21.78 12.93 7.22
CA LEU A 503 21.34 12.87 5.83
C LEU A 503 21.05 11.42 5.43
N ARG A 504 19.88 11.20 4.87
CA ARG A 504 19.50 9.94 4.24
C ARG A 504 19.07 10.26 2.81
N LEU A 505 19.77 9.67 1.83
CA LEU A 505 19.48 9.91 0.43
C LEU A 505 19.53 8.59 -0.33
N LYS A 506 18.55 8.40 -1.18
CA LYS A 506 18.49 7.34 -2.17
C LYS A 506 18.18 7.96 -3.53
N ALA A 507 19.07 7.75 -4.50
CA ALA A 507 18.85 8.12 -5.89
C ALA A 507 18.93 6.89 -6.77
N ASN A 508 18.06 6.79 -7.76
CA ASN A 508 18.00 5.65 -8.65
C ASN A 508 17.62 6.08 -10.07
N TYR A 509 18.37 5.64 -11.06
CA TYR A 509 17.98 5.70 -12.47
C TYR A 509 17.60 4.29 -12.91
N TYR A 510 16.48 4.16 -13.62
CA TYR A 510 15.99 2.89 -14.11
C TYR A 510 15.64 2.93 -15.60
N THR A 511 15.76 1.77 -16.24
CA THR A 511 15.20 1.51 -17.57
C THR A 511 14.59 0.11 -17.58
N MET A 512 13.33 0.04 -17.98
CA MET A 512 12.52 -1.19 -18.00
C MET A 512 11.99 -1.41 -19.41
N ARG A 513 12.08 -2.62 -19.89
CA ARG A 513 11.47 -3.07 -21.16
C ARG A 513 10.41 -4.10 -20.83
N VAL A 514 9.21 -3.90 -21.35
CA VAL A 514 8.07 -4.79 -21.15
C VAL A 514 7.65 -5.38 -22.48
N GLU A 515 7.65 -6.69 -22.54
CA GLU A 515 7.17 -7.48 -23.67
C GLU A 515 5.78 -8.04 -23.32
N ASP A 516 4.98 -8.33 -24.35
CA ASP A 516 3.66 -8.94 -24.22
C ASP A 516 2.68 -8.13 -23.35
N TYR A 517 2.80 -6.80 -23.34
CA TYR A 517 1.93 -5.92 -22.56
C TYR A 517 0.46 -6.17 -22.86
N ILE A 518 -0.39 -6.31 -21.83
CA ILE A 518 -1.81 -6.63 -21.97
C ILE A 518 -2.64 -5.35 -21.89
N THR A 519 -3.45 -5.07 -22.91
CA THR A 519 -4.43 -3.99 -22.96
C THR A 519 -5.71 -4.44 -23.67
N ALA A 520 -6.78 -3.66 -23.54
CA ALA A 520 -7.98 -3.91 -24.35
C ALA A 520 -7.71 -3.54 -25.81
N ALA A 521 -8.27 -4.31 -26.73
CA ALA A 521 -8.30 -3.96 -28.14
C ALA A 521 -9.05 -2.64 -28.36
N SER A 522 -8.68 -1.85 -29.38
CA SER A 522 -9.29 -0.54 -29.64
C SER A 522 -10.80 -0.58 -29.94
N ASP A 523 -11.30 -1.74 -30.38
CA ASP A 523 -12.71 -2.00 -30.61
C ASP A 523 -13.43 -2.60 -29.40
N TYR A 524 -12.74 -2.73 -28.26
CA TYR A 524 -13.22 -3.37 -27.02
C TYR A 524 -13.69 -4.83 -27.19
N SER A 525 -13.23 -5.52 -28.24
CA SER A 525 -13.66 -6.90 -28.50
C SER A 525 -13.08 -7.91 -27.50
N GLN A 526 -11.84 -7.67 -27.02
CA GLN A 526 -11.13 -8.56 -26.08
C GLN A 526 -9.89 -7.86 -25.52
N PHE A 527 -9.26 -8.47 -24.52
CA PHE A 527 -7.87 -8.12 -24.16
C PHE A 527 -6.87 -8.80 -25.07
N ILE A 528 -5.78 -8.12 -25.39
CA ILE A 528 -4.73 -8.59 -26.29
C ILE A 528 -3.35 -8.30 -25.71
N ASN A 529 -2.35 -9.11 -26.10
CA ASN A 529 -0.96 -8.72 -25.94
C ASN A 529 -0.58 -7.78 -27.10
N VAL A 530 0.05 -6.67 -26.78
CA VAL A 530 0.54 -5.72 -27.79
C VAL A 530 1.86 -6.20 -28.33
N ASP A 531 1.99 -6.21 -29.66
CA ASP A 531 3.24 -6.54 -30.32
C ASP A 531 4.31 -5.48 -30.07
N GLY A 532 5.56 -5.93 -29.89
CA GLY A 532 6.71 -5.07 -29.64
C GLY A 532 7.08 -4.96 -28.19
N THR A 533 7.95 -3.99 -27.91
CA THR A 533 8.49 -3.75 -26.56
C THR A 533 8.15 -2.35 -26.10
N SER A 534 7.47 -2.25 -24.99
CA SER A 534 7.27 -0.97 -24.30
C SER A 534 8.50 -0.63 -23.47
N THR A 535 8.90 0.64 -23.44
CA THR A 535 10.06 1.10 -22.65
C THR A 535 9.63 2.16 -21.65
N VAL A 536 10.00 1.94 -20.38
CA VAL A 536 9.84 2.94 -19.32
C VAL A 536 11.21 3.21 -18.71
N LYS A 537 11.56 4.48 -18.57
CA LYS A 537 12.83 4.92 -17.98
C LYS A 537 12.61 6.16 -17.13
N GLY A 538 13.41 6.34 -16.11
CA GLY A 538 13.27 7.50 -15.24
C GLY A 538 14.35 7.60 -14.18
N PHE A 539 14.22 8.67 -13.41
CA PHE A 539 15.07 8.99 -12.27
C PHE A 539 14.20 9.22 -11.03
N GLU A 540 14.61 8.66 -9.92
CA GLU A 540 13.96 8.78 -8.62
C GLU A 540 14.97 9.28 -7.61
N LEU A 541 14.58 10.28 -6.80
CA LEU A 541 15.37 10.80 -5.69
C LEU A 541 14.49 10.91 -4.44
N ASP A 542 14.91 10.29 -3.37
CA ASP A 542 14.36 10.48 -2.02
C ASP A 542 15.50 10.92 -1.11
N ALA A 543 15.43 12.12 -0.58
CA ALA A 543 16.44 12.68 0.31
C ALA A 543 15.77 13.31 1.53
N ARG A 544 16.30 13.02 2.72
CA ARG A 544 15.85 13.58 4.01
C ARG A 544 17.06 14.06 4.81
N TYR A 545 16.95 15.25 5.35
CA TYR A 545 17.94 15.83 6.24
C TYR A 545 17.26 16.30 7.52
N ASP A 546 17.80 15.90 8.66
CA ASP A 546 17.32 16.31 9.98
C ASP A 546 18.48 16.96 10.75
N ALA A 547 18.33 18.23 11.09
CA ALA A 547 19.29 19.00 11.88
C ALA A 547 18.92 19.04 13.38
N GLY A 548 17.96 18.22 13.82
CA GLY A 548 17.45 18.19 15.17
C GLY A 548 16.42 19.30 15.46
N PHE A 549 16.73 20.56 15.19
CA PHE A 549 15.82 21.70 15.34
C PHE A 549 14.99 21.99 14.08
N ALA A 550 15.44 21.51 12.93
CA ALA A 550 14.77 21.66 11.63
C ALA A 550 15.01 20.41 10.80
N PHE A 551 14.06 20.12 9.89
CA PHE A 551 14.16 18.99 8.99
C PHE A 551 13.64 19.36 7.59
N GLY A 552 14.08 18.61 6.60
CA GLY A 552 13.61 18.75 5.24
C GLY A 552 13.72 17.46 4.46
N GLY A 553 12.91 17.35 3.42
CA GLY A 553 12.95 16.21 2.51
C GLY A 553 12.58 16.64 1.10
N ILE A 554 13.07 15.90 0.12
CA ILE A 554 12.71 16.01 -1.28
C ILE A 554 12.46 14.63 -1.84
N ALA A 555 11.29 14.43 -2.46
CA ALA A 555 10.99 13.30 -3.30
C ALA A 555 10.79 13.82 -4.74
N TYR A 556 11.63 13.35 -5.66
CA TYR A 556 11.56 13.74 -7.06
C TYR A 556 11.48 12.50 -7.94
N THR A 557 10.62 12.57 -8.93
CA THR A 557 10.46 11.55 -9.95
C THR A 557 10.42 12.21 -11.31
N HIS A 558 11.30 11.76 -12.22
CA HIS A 558 11.21 12.00 -13.64
C HIS A 558 10.94 10.68 -14.34
N SER A 559 9.91 10.58 -15.18
CA SER A 559 9.53 9.34 -15.86
C SER A 559 9.12 9.61 -17.29
N THR A 560 9.65 8.80 -18.21
CA THR A 560 9.22 8.78 -19.60
C THR A 560 8.83 7.36 -19.99
N SER A 561 7.74 7.23 -20.73
CA SER A 561 7.24 5.93 -21.16
C SER A 561 6.92 5.93 -22.66
N GLU A 562 7.37 4.88 -23.35
CA GLU A 562 6.98 4.54 -24.71
C GLU A 562 6.09 3.29 -24.61
N LEU A 563 4.89 3.46 -24.11
CA LEU A 563 3.91 2.40 -23.93
C LEU A 563 2.92 2.43 -25.07
N PRO A 564 2.34 1.26 -25.43
CA PRO A 564 1.30 1.22 -26.44
C PRO A 564 0.11 2.09 -26.00
N GLU A 565 -0.56 2.68 -26.98
CA GLU A 565 -1.79 3.41 -26.74
C GLU A 565 -2.81 2.47 -26.11
N GLN A 566 -3.41 2.91 -25.02
CA GLN A 566 -4.33 2.13 -24.23
C GLN A 566 -5.76 2.58 -24.51
N THR A 567 -6.67 1.61 -24.46
CA THR A 567 -8.08 1.92 -24.57
C THR A 567 -8.59 2.50 -23.25
N ALA A 568 -9.07 3.73 -23.29
CA ALA A 568 -9.59 4.43 -22.12
C ALA A 568 -10.64 3.61 -21.37
N GLY A 569 -10.59 3.65 -20.05
CA GLY A 569 -11.59 3.02 -19.20
C GLY A 569 -11.49 1.51 -19.00
N MET A 570 -10.41 0.86 -19.48
CA MET A 570 -10.22 -0.58 -19.29
C MET A 570 -9.04 -0.92 -18.36
N GLY A 571 -8.74 -0.02 -17.44
CA GLY A 571 -7.80 -0.25 -16.34
C GLY A 571 -6.32 -0.29 -16.74
N ALA A 572 -5.98 0.29 -17.84
CA ALA A 572 -4.64 0.25 -18.37
C ALA A 572 -4.11 1.65 -18.63
N ASN A 573 -3.88 2.43 -17.57
CA ASN A 573 -3.35 3.78 -17.74
C ASN A 573 -1.99 3.96 -17.13
N GLN A 574 -1.09 4.45 -17.98
CA GLN A 574 0.31 4.60 -17.65
C GLN A 574 0.86 5.98 -18.01
N TYR A 575 -0.04 6.92 -18.18
CA TYR A 575 0.33 8.30 -18.51
C TYR A 575 0.75 9.05 -17.25
N LEU A 576 1.89 8.67 -16.67
CA LEU A 576 2.47 9.44 -15.56
C LEU A 576 2.79 10.87 -16.00
N PRO A 577 2.66 11.85 -15.10
CA PRO A 577 3.32 13.12 -15.27
C PRO A 577 4.82 12.93 -15.48
N GLU A 578 5.42 13.69 -16.38
CA GLU A 578 6.85 13.56 -16.68
C GLU A 578 7.71 13.90 -15.46
N ASP A 579 7.32 14.94 -14.71
CA ASP A 579 8.01 15.38 -13.52
C ASP A 579 7.05 15.55 -12.33
N VAL A 580 7.42 14.98 -11.20
CA VAL A 580 6.78 15.22 -9.91
C VAL A 580 7.83 15.49 -8.86
N VAL A 581 7.71 16.62 -8.18
CA VAL A 581 8.58 16.99 -7.08
C VAL A 581 7.75 17.30 -5.83
N THR A 582 8.08 16.70 -4.71
CA THR A 582 7.52 16.99 -3.40
C THR A 582 8.63 17.43 -2.46
N VAL A 583 8.50 18.62 -1.90
CA VAL A 583 9.44 19.18 -0.90
C VAL A 583 8.69 19.34 0.40
N THR A 584 9.24 18.78 1.47
CA THR A 584 8.76 18.97 2.84
C THR A 584 9.83 19.71 3.63
N ALA A 585 9.45 20.72 4.40
CA ALA A 585 10.36 21.43 5.30
C ALA A 585 9.63 21.78 6.59
N GLY A 586 10.33 21.66 7.72
CA GLY A 586 9.76 21.95 9.02
C GLY A 586 10.81 22.32 10.05
N ALA A 587 10.33 22.85 11.16
CA ALA A 587 11.18 23.19 12.33
C ALA A 587 10.49 22.77 13.62
N ARG A 588 11.31 22.52 14.64
CA ARG A 588 10.91 22.12 15.99
C ARG A 588 11.25 23.23 16.98
N PHE A 589 10.27 23.61 17.78
CA PHE A 589 10.35 24.69 18.75
C PHE A 589 10.03 24.17 20.14
N PHE A 590 10.34 24.95 21.18
CA PHE A 590 9.98 24.67 22.58
C PHE A 590 10.43 23.26 23.01
N GLU A 591 11.71 22.95 22.89
CA GLU A 591 12.26 21.63 23.22
C GLU A 591 11.56 20.48 22.46
N ARG A 592 11.28 20.71 21.18
CA ARG A 592 10.60 19.79 20.28
C ARG A 592 9.11 19.53 20.63
N LYS A 593 8.49 20.35 21.48
CA LYS A 593 7.05 20.24 21.77
C LYS A 593 6.18 20.71 20.61
N LEU A 594 6.63 21.72 19.86
CA LEU A 594 5.96 22.17 18.65
C LEU A 594 6.79 21.82 17.44
N GLU A 595 6.21 21.05 16.55
CA GLU A 595 6.71 20.83 15.19
C GLU A 595 5.79 21.56 14.22
N SER A 596 6.33 22.32 13.26
CA SER A 596 5.54 22.98 12.23
C SER A 596 6.30 23.03 10.93
N GLY A 597 5.57 22.93 9.81
CA GLY A 597 6.20 22.90 8.51
C GLY A 597 5.20 23.01 7.37
N LEU A 598 5.73 22.82 6.19
CA LEU A 598 4.98 22.85 4.94
C LEU A 598 5.42 21.69 4.03
N ARG A 599 4.53 21.29 3.14
CA ARG A 599 4.80 20.40 2.00
C ARG A 599 4.35 21.09 0.74
N VAL A 600 5.22 21.15 -0.26
CA VAL A 600 4.92 21.66 -1.60
C VAL A 600 5.08 20.53 -2.58
N GLN A 601 4.04 20.24 -3.36
CA GLN A 601 4.10 19.28 -4.45
C GLN A 601 3.83 19.99 -5.77
N HIS A 602 4.73 19.83 -6.74
CA HIS A 602 4.52 20.22 -8.12
C HIS A 602 4.40 18.96 -8.98
N VAL A 603 3.37 18.94 -9.82
CA VAL A 603 3.08 17.88 -10.80
C VAL A 603 3.05 18.53 -12.17
N SER A 604 3.87 18.04 -13.10
CA SER A 604 3.85 18.49 -14.48
C SER A 604 2.56 18.05 -15.18
N SER A 605 2.34 18.51 -16.41
CA SER A 605 1.22 18.03 -17.22
C SER A 605 1.28 16.51 -17.36
N GLY A 606 0.12 15.88 -17.37
CA GLY A 606 -0.06 14.45 -17.54
C GLY A 606 -1.31 14.16 -18.34
N LYS A 607 -1.85 12.97 -18.20
CA LYS A 607 -3.13 12.59 -18.80
C LYS A 607 -4.06 12.00 -17.74
N THR A 608 -5.34 12.17 -17.95
CA THR A 608 -6.41 11.46 -17.23
C THR A 608 -6.60 10.07 -17.81
N LEU A 609 -7.40 9.26 -17.16
CA LEU A 609 -7.76 7.92 -17.66
C LEU A 609 -8.48 7.94 -19.01
N ASP A 610 -9.18 9.00 -19.33
CA ASP A 610 -9.83 9.19 -20.63
C ASP A 610 -8.87 9.64 -21.75
N GLY A 611 -7.58 9.83 -21.41
CA GLY A 611 -6.56 10.31 -22.34
C GLY A 611 -6.53 11.82 -22.52
N ASP A 612 -7.40 12.56 -21.83
CA ASP A 612 -7.36 14.04 -21.83
C ASP A 612 -6.11 14.55 -21.11
N ASN A 613 -5.59 15.67 -21.53
CA ASN A 613 -4.46 16.30 -20.86
C ASN A 613 -4.90 16.88 -19.50
N SER A 614 -4.11 16.61 -18.45
CA SER A 614 -4.21 17.33 -17.18
C SER A 614 -3.20 18.47 -17.15
N ASP A 615 -3.66 19.65 -16.74
CA ASP A 615 -2.78 20.83 -16.58
C ASP A 615 -1.81 20.62 -15.41
N PRO A 616 -0.60 21.21 -15.48
CA PRO A 616 0.32 21.18 -14.37
C PRO A 616 -0.24 21.92 -13.16
N TYR A 617 0.02 21.42 -11.97
CA TYR A 617 -0.46 22.06 -10.75
C TYR A 617 0.58 22.01 -9.62
N THR A 618 0.40 22.93 -8.67
CA THR A 618 1.20 22.98 -7.45
C THR A 618 0.28 23.04 -6.25
N LEU A 619 0.45 22.11 -5.32
CA LEU A 619 -0.27 22.07 -4.05
C LEU A 619 0.67 22.47 -2.93
N VAL A 620 0.15 23.23 -1.97
CA VAL A 620 0.86 23.65 -0.77
C VAL A 620 0.03 23.23 0.43
N ASP A 621 0.62 22.38 1.28
CA ASP A 621 0.05 21.94 2.54
C ASP A 621 0.87 22.53 3.69
N VAL A 622 0.23 22.86 4.80
CA VAL A 622 0.91 23.28 6.02
C VAL A 622 0.45 22.41 7.18
N PHE A 623 1.36 22.17 8.12
CA PHE A 623 1.06 21.36 9.31
C PHE A 623 1.72 21.90 10.56
N ALA A 624 1.11 21.61 11.69
CA ALA A 624 1.67 21.85 13.01
C ALA A 624 1.23 20.72 13.96
N LYS A 625 2.16 20.24 14.80
CA LYS A 625 1.90 19.25 15.84
C LYS A 625 2.41 19.79 17.17
N TYR A 626 1.59 19.82 18.19
CA TYR A 626 1.94 20.26 19.53
C TYR A 626 1.75 19.13 20.53
N LYS A 627 2.84 18.76 21.23
CA LYS A 627 2.83 17.78 22.33
C LYS A 627 2.45 18.50 23.63
N PHE A 628 1.22 18.30 24.10
CA PHE A 628 0.79 18.83 25.40
C PHE A 628 1.48 18.10 26.55
N THR A 629 1.56 16.76 26.42
CA THR A 629 2.27 15.86 27.32
C THR A 629 3.01 14.82 26.48
N ASP A 630 3.76 13.94 27.11
CA ASP A 630 4.41 12.82 26.39
C ASP A 630 3.39 11.82 25.80
N THR A 631 2.14 11.89 26.27
CA THR A 631 1.05 10.95 25.92
C THR A 631 -0.10 11.59 25.16
N VAL A 632 -0.12 12.91 24.97
CA VAL A 632 -1.21 13.63 24.28
C VAL A 632 -0.64 14.66 23.34
N ASP A 633 -1.03 14.58 22.08
CA ASP A 633 -0.70 15.59 21.06
C ASP A 633 -1.94 16.13 20.33
N LEU A 634 -1.77 17.32 19.76
CA LEU A 634 -2.72 17.98 18.88
C LEU A 634 -2.02 18.25 17.54
N SER A 635 -2.66 17.90 16.45
CA SER A 635 -2.19 18.22 15.11
C SER A 635 -3.19 19.10 14.37
N LEU A 636 -2.66 20.07 13.66
CA LEU A 636 -3.40 20.98 12.78
C LEU A 636 -2.81 20.86 11.38
N GLN A 637 -3.67 20.77 10.37
CA GLN A 637 -3.23 20.70 8.97
C GLN A 637 -4.13 21.56 8.12
N VAL A 638 -3.58 22.15 7.08
CA VAL A 638 -4.33 22.77 5.99
C VAL A 638 -3.80 22.21 4.69
N LEU A 639 -4.57 21.34 4.05
CA LEU A 639 -4.26 20.79 2.75
C LEU A 639 -4.73 21.76 1.67
N ASN A 640 -3.94 21.85 0.57
CA ASN A 640 -4.20 22.76 -0.53
C ASN A 640 -4.54 24.19 -0.04
N ILE A 641 -3.64 24.79 0.76
CA ILE A 641 -3.90 26.10 1.40
C ILE A 641 -4.21 27.22 0.40
N THR A 642 -3.68 27.11 -0.83
CA THR A 642 -3.91 28.05 -1.92
C THR A 642 -5.28 27.91 -2.58
N ASP A 643 -6.05 26.90 -2.22
CA ASP A 643 -7.34 26.53 -2.83
C ASP A 643 -7.23 26.34 -4.36
N LYS A 644 -6.10 25.73 -4.78
CA LYS A 644 -5.84 25.50 -6.20
C LYS A 644 -6.85 24.50 -6.76
N GLU A 645 -7.55 24.90 -7.83
CA GLU A 645 -8.28 23.95 -8.66
C GLU A 645 -7.32 23.13 -9.50
N TYR A 646 -7.50 21.82 -9.51
CA TYR A 646 -6.65 20.89 -10.27
C TYR A 646 -7.37 19.60 -10.60
N THR A 647 -7.01 19.00 -11.72
CA THR A 647 -7.38 17.63 -12.06
C THR A 647 -6.17 16.74 -11.74
N PRO A 648 -6.28 15.80 -10.79
CA PRO A 648 -5.17 14.91 -10.49
C PRO A 648 -4.77 14.10 -11.72
N ALA A 649 -3.48 14.00 -11.98
CA ALA A 649 -2.97 13.07 -12.98
C ALA A 649 -3.42 11.64 -12.60
N LEU A 650 -3.71 10.82 -13.60
CA LEU A 650 -4.28 9.47 -13.42
C LEU A 650 -5.66 9.46 -12.71
N SER A 651 -6.35 10.58 -12.61
CA SER A 651 -7.71 10.54 -12.08
C SER A 651 -8.66 9.89 -13.08
N THR A 652 -9.60 9.12 -12.56
CA THR A 652 -10.65 8.56 -13.39
C THR A 652 -11.61 9.66 -13.82
N TYR A 653 -11.91 10.58 -12.90
CA TYR A 653 -12.83 11.68 -13.13
C TYR A 653 -12.77 12.68 -11.97
N GLY A 654 -13.06 13.93 -12.28
CA GLY A 654 -13.30 14.98 -11.30
C GLY A 654 -12.07 15.77 -10.92
N SER A 655 -12.34 16.86 -10.25
CA SER A 655 -11.36 17.78 -9.72
C SER A 655 -10.85 17.28 -8.37
N GLY A 656 -9.61 17.61 -8.08
CA GLY A 656 -9.03 17.38 -6.76
C GLY A 656 -9.72 18.21 -5.67
N ARG A 657 -9.55 17.77 -4.42
CA ARG A 657 -10.14 18.41 -3.25
C ARG A 657 -9.57 19.83 -3.08
N GLY A 658 -10.44 20.81 -2.86
CA GLY A 658 -10.09 22.20 -2.51
C GLY A 658 -9.50 22.29 -1.09
N ARG A 659 -9.25 23.52 -0.64
CA ARG A 659 -8.65 23.76 0.69
C ARG A 659 -9.41 23.05 1.82
N THR A 660 -8.67 22.31 2.63
CA THR A 660 -9.23 21.48 3.70
C THR A 660 -8.48 21.70 5.00
N PHE A 661 -9.20 22.08 6.05
CA PHE A 661 -8.67 22.22 7.42
C PHE A 661 -8.90 20.92 8.16
N LEU A 662 -7.87 20.42 8.82
CA LEU A 662 -7.93 19.21 9.64
C LEU A 662 -7.41 19.53 11.05
N VAL A 663 -8.09 19.02 12.04
CA VAL A 663 -7.64 19.00 13.43
C VAL A 663 -7.73 17.58 13.95
N SER A 664 -6.66 17.11 14.59
CA SER A 664 -6.66 15.78 15.21
C SER A 664 -5.96 15.81 16.56
N THR A 665 -6.44 14.99 17.46
CA THR A 665 -5.79 14.70 18.73
C THR A 665 -5.48 13.22 18.81
N GLN A 666 -4.32 12.90 19.38
CA GLN A 666 -3.91 11.54 19.68
C GLN A 666 -3.53 11.44 21.14
N PHE A 667 -3.89 10.33 21.76
CA PHE A 667 -3.45 10.00 23.10
C PHE A 667 -2.94 8.55 23.15
N GLN A 668 -1.92 8.31 23.99
CA GLN A 668 -1.34 6.99 24.20
C GLN A 668 -0.94 6.83 25.67
N PHE A 669 -1.47 5.81 26.34
CA PHE A 669 -1.24 5.55 27.77
C PHE A 669 -0.81 4.12 28.02
#